data_36209285b0baf5dee371d3be64f7ddc7
#
_entry.id   36209285b0baf5dee371d3be64f7ddc7
#
_cell.length_a   1.000
_cell.length_b   1.000
_cell.length_c   1.000
_cell.angle_alpha   90.00
_cell.angle_beta   90.00
_cell.angle_gamma   90.00
#
_symmetry.space_group_name_H-M   'P 1'
#
loop_
_entity.id
_entity.type
_entity.pdbx_description
1 polymer ?
#
loop_
_entity_poly.entity_id
_entity_poly.type
_entity_poly.pdbx_seq_one_letter_code
_entity_poly.pdbx_strand_id
1 'polypeptide(L)'
;MRFECPRQTGNGLSRGVQQIQEQMKRVIILLIFTCVAISITAQRITRDYNNVSFSDALRELNSQCKDYEINFLYNELEDFRITTSVHRKTVPDAIRQMIGFYPIRMSIDSTEITVECLQKTDVRYKGTVVDEAGLPMAYVNVALLSPQDSTLQAGGVTNESGFFVIPCEQQTVLARISFVGYKTIYKRCYNTDVGRIRMQPDAHTLNGAVVTGERPKVQLKGNALVMNVEGTVMERIGTAEDVLSRVPMISKKGENYEILGKGVPLIYLNNRKLTDLQELKNIQSDFIKNVEVIQNPGARYDASVNAVIIIHTKRAAGEGLGVELTSWSRKGHGYANNERVNLTYRTGGLELFTNIFGAYNKRWGRGEFEQTVFADTLWVINNSQKNDVSNPFLEGRFGFNYQVNDKHSFGGFYQNTYDYVKTRSEYDDDLQADGVPYDHLQNSSVRRNKNAPTHQVNFYYTGKVGQLSIDFNADYTSRRQQNHNQQQELSAEYEDRDVNTKSLTRSRMFAEKLFVTHPLWKGQIEIGEEYTNTRWKSRFDNPEGYIANSNNEQHESDIAPFVELRQRLGRFQLSAGLRYEHVKSEYFVSGQRRDEQCRTYDDFFPSASVSTSAKNLQLSFSYAKRTSRPAYWLLSSDVTYANRLNLETGNPYLKPVKYHNLNIMVMWKWLYLMTNYSHCVDPILSTIESMEQDSKVNLATIKNYDHADWLTATLGAQKNVKLCDGITWTPQYNVSLMKPWLKSTFLGEEKNFNHPMLTLQLGNIVTLPHDWLLQADFNMHTHGNTGSNIWVDCTNAMLSLSVSKDFFKGRLNVKLSGNDLFNGGINHVMLYCNRMMFRKMEDNDSLCIQFSLRYRFNVTPSKYKGTGAGNAEKNRL
;
A
#
# COMPACT_ATOMS: atom_id res chain seq x y z
N MET A 1 -30.59 67.06 2.74
CA MET A 1 -30.76 66.62 4.13
C MET A 1 -29.81 65.45 4.34
N ARG A 2 -28.79 65.64 5.17
CA ARG A 2 -27.84 64.58 5.63
C ARG A 2 -28.57 63.80 6.68
N PHE A 3 -28.47 62.47 6.60
CA PHE A 3 -28.67 61.61 7.75
C PHE A 3 -27.43 60.72 7.94
N GLU A 4 -26.82 60.85 9.11
CA GLU A 4 -25.69 60.12 9.60
C GLU A 4 -26.09 58.70 9.97
N CYS A 5 -25.18 57.76 9.70
CA CYS A 5 -25.27 56.36 10.09
C CYS A 5 -24.42 56.15 11.39
N PRO A 6 -24.96 55.56 12.43
CA PRO A 6 -24.15 55.29 13.64
C PRO A 6 -23.21 54.09 13.45
N ARG A 7 -21.96 54.32 13.81
CA ARG A 7 -20.94 53.28 13.95
C ARG A 7 -21.34 52.33 15.12
N GLN A 8 -21.50 51.04 14.82
CA GLN A 8 -21.45 50.02 15.83
C GLN A 8 -20.09 49.34 15.84
N THR A 9 -19.52 49.30 17.01
CA THR A 9 -18.22 48.83 17.39
C THR A 9 -18.07 47.32 17.29
N GLY A 10 -17.28 46.84 16.33
CA GLY A 10 -16.85 45.46 16.19
C GLY A 10 -15.52 45.17 16.88
N ASN A 11 -15.44 45.11 18.18
CA ASN A 11 -14.21 44.92 18.94
C ASN A 11 -14.22 43.65 19.81
N GLY A 12 -14.86 42.56 19.40
CA GLY A 12 -14.86 41.29 20.15
C GLY A 12 -14.09 40.15 19.51
N LEU A 13 -14.01 40.08 18.18
CA LEU A 13 -13.45 38.96 17.45
C LEU A 13 -11.92 39.09 17.19
N SER A 14 -11.37 40.28 17.16
CA SER A 14 -9.93 40.50 16.91
C SER A 14 -9.03 40.17 18.12
N ARG A 15 -9.53 40.33 19.34
CA ARG A 15 -8.76 40.04 20.57
C ARG A 15 -8.58 38.53 20.83
N GLY A 16 -9.56 37.71 20.50
CA GLY A 16 -9.46 36.26 20.65
C GLY A 16 -8.43 35.64 19.68
N VAL A 17 -8.42 36.08 18.44
CA VAL A 17 -7.48 35.56 17.42
C VAL A 17 -6.05 36.05 17.72
N GLN A 18 -5.87 37.28 18.17
CA GLN A 18 -4.56 37.78 18.59
C GLN A 18 -4.03 37.07 19.84
N GLN A 19 -4.89 36.77 20.82
CA GLN A 19 -4.48 36.00 22.01
C GLN A 19 -4.06 34.58 21.68
N ILE A 20 -4.77 33.90 20.75
CA ILE A 20 -4.40 32.56 20.26
C ILE A 20 -3.08 32.62 19.47
N GLN A 21 -2.88 33.63 18.64
CA GLN A 21 -1.61 33.81 17.91
C GLN A 21 -0.43 34.12 18.85
N GLU A 22 -0.64 34.91 19.90
CA GLU A 22 0.41 35.14 20.91
C GLU A 22 0.69 33.93 21.77
N GLN A 23 -0.34 33.15 22.12
CA GLN A 23 -0.14 31.89 22.83
C GLN A 23 0.58 30.86 21.95
N MET A 24 0.22 30.74 20.67
CA MET A 24 0.94 29.86 19.72
C MET A 24 2.40 30.31 19.51
N LYS A 25 2.66 31.61 19.41
CA LYS A 25 4.04 32.12 19.34
C LYS A 25 4.85 31.77 20.60
N ARG A 26 4.26 31.88 21.80
CA ARG A 26 4.91 31.48 23.06
C ARG A 26 5.18 29.99 23.15
N VAL A 27 4.23 29.15 22.69
CA VAL A 27 4.42 27.69 22.63
C VAL A 27 5.49 27.29 21.61
N ILE A 28 5.52 27.95 20.44
CA ILE A 28 6.55 27.70 19.42
C ILE A 28 7.93 28.19 19.91
N ILE A 29 8.02 29.35 20.60
CA ILE A 29 9.26 29.84 21.18
C ILE A 29 9.70 28.92 22.32
N LEU A 30 8.79 28.41 23.14
CA LEU A 30 9.09 27.44 24.19
C LEU A 30 9.57 26.10 23.62
N LEU A 31 8.97 25.62 22.55
CA LEU A 31 9.41 24.42 21.81
C LEU A 31 10.79 24.63 21.15
N ILE A 32 11.06 25.79 20.60
CA ILE A 32 12.37 26.13 20.04
C ILE A 32 13.42 26.25 21.16
N PHE A 33 13.09 26.87 22.33
CA PHE A 33 14.00 26.96 23.47
C PHE A 33 14.23 25.58 24.12
N THR A 34 13.24 24.70 24.21
CA THR A 34 13.44 23.32 24.68
C THR A 34 14.27 22.50 23.69
N CYS A 35 14.13 22.71 22.39
CA CYS A 35 14.98 22.04 21.38
C CYS A 35 16.45 22.59 21.41
N VAL A 36 16.68 23.85 21.78
CA VAL A 36 18.01 24.43 21.89
C VAL A 36 18.70 24.08 23.21
N ALA A 37 17.93 23.78 24.28
CA ALA A 37 18.48 23.42 25.59
C ALA A 37 18.95 21.95 25.73
N ILE A 38 18.71 21.09 24.70
CA ILE A 38 19.18 19.69 24.69
C ILE A 38 20.35 19.48 23.72
N SER A 39 21.14 20.51 23.45
CA SER A 39 22.44 20.35 22.80
C SER A 39 23.53 20.11 23.83
N ILE A 40 23.42 19.01 24.59
CA ILE A 40 24.59 18.40 25.22
C ILE A 40 25.36 17.75 24.06
N THR A 41 26.32 18.46 23.51
CA THR A 41 27.25 17.93 22.52
C THR A 41 28.21 16.98 23.22
N ALA A 42 27.80 15.70 23.40
CA ALA A 42 28.76 14.69 23.84
C ALA A 42 29.93 14.67 22.84
N GLN A 43 31.14 14.67 23.38
CA GLN A 43 32.39 14.64 22.61
C GLN A 43 32.37 13.45 21.66
N ARG A 44 32.65 13.69 20.37
CA ARG A 44 32.64 12.63 19.32
C ARG A 44 34.06 12.39 18.85
N ILE A 45 34.44 11.10 18.83
CA ILE A 45 35.75 10.62 18.42
C ILE A 45 35.70 10.15 16.97
N THR A 46 36.73 10.54 16.20
CA THR A 46 37.01 10.02 14.85
C THR A 46 38.49 9.67 14.81
N ARG A 47 38.79 8.37 14.68
CA ARG A 47 40.17 7.86 14.68
C ARG A 47 40.25 6.50 14.01
N ASP A 48 41.33 6.28 13.28
CA ASP A 48 41.68 4.97 12.69
C ASP A 48 42.78 4.34 13.55
N TYR A 49 42.52 3.13 14.00
CA TYR A 49 43.48 2.29 14.71
C TYR A 49 43.92 1.16 13.79
N ASN A 50 45.23 0.96 13.64
CA ASN A 50 45.75 -0.13 12.85
C ASN A 50 46.84 -0.86 13.65
N ASN A 51 46.47 -2.06 14.17
CA ASN A 51 47.33 -2.91 14.98
C ASN A 51 47.95 -2.18 16.23
N VAL A 52 47.17 -1.29 16.86
CA VAL A 52 47.56 -0.53 18.05
C VAL A 52 47.23 -1.32 19.32
N SER A 53 48.05 -1.24 20.35
CA SER A 53 47.73 -1.80 21.67
C SER A 53 46.47 -1.17 22.26
N PHE A 54 45.57 -2.02 22.82
CA PHE A 54 44.33 -1.54 23.43
C PHE A 54 44.61 -0.55 24.57
N SER A 55 45.63 -0.82 25.38
CA SER A 55 46.09 0.07 26.45
C SER A 55 46.55 1.42 25.90
N ASP A 56 47.32 1.43 24.79
CA ASP A 56 47.76 2.68 24.16
C ASP A 56 46.59 3.49 23.58
N ALA A 57 45.64 2.80 22.95
CA ALA A 57 44.46 3.45 22.43
C ALA A 57 43.57 4.05 23.53
N LEU A 58 43.40 3.36 24.65
CA LEU A 58 42.69 3.91 25.82
C LEU A 58 43.39 5.08 26.45
N ARG A 59 44.72 5.01 26.54
CA ARG A 59 45.56 6.12 27.08
C ARG A 59 45.45 7.36 26.15
N GLU A 60 45.47 7.17 24.84
CA GLU A 60 45.27 8.25 23.88
C GLU A 60 43.87 8.86 24.02
N LEU A 61 42.83 8.00 24.09
CA LEU A 61 41.45 8.48 24.29
C LEU A 61 41.28 9.23 25.60
N ASN A 62 41.87 8.72 26.70
CA ASN A 62 41.79 9.37 28.01
C ASN A 62 42.44 10.76 28.00
N SER A 63 43.55 10.94 27.26
CA SER A 63 44.23 12.23 27.14
C SER A 63 43.40 13.26 26.34
N GLN A 64 42.49 12.83 25.49
CA GLN A 64 41.66 13.68 24.64
C GLN A 64 40.21 13.83 25.18
N CYS A 65 39.82 12.98 26.13
CA CYS A 65 38.47 12.95 26.67
C CYS A 65 38.29 14.05 27.73
N LYS A 66 37.19 14.82 27.59
CA LYS A 66 36.80 15.87 28.54
C LYS A 66 35.60 15.49 29.39
N ASP A 67 34.81 14.50 28.89
CA ASP A 67 33.51 14.13 29.49
C ASP A 67 33.60 12.89 30.38
N TYR A 68 34.70 12.10 30.25
CA TYR A 68 34.87 10.83 30.98
C TYR A 68 36.35 10.68 31.43
N GLU A 69 36.56 10.06 32.58
CA GLU A 69 37.82 9.52 33.03
C GLU A 69 37.88 8.02 32.76
N ILE A 70 38.86 7.54 31.98
CA ILE A 70 38.97 6.13 31.57
C ILE A 70 39.99 5.43 32.46
N ASN A 71 39.50 4.54 33.31
CA ASN A 71 40.27 3.75 34.25
C ASN A 71 40.52 2.34 33.72
N PHE A 72 41.79 1.93 33.63
CA PHE A 72 42.17 0.58 33.16
C PHE A 72 43.59 0.24 33.70
N LEU A 73 43.85 -1.08 33.79
CA LEU A 73 45.17 -1.59 34.09
C LEU A 73 45.93 -1.85 32.78
N TYR A 74 47.03 -1.09 32.59
CA TYR A 74 47.80 -1.09 31.34
C TYR A 74 48.25 -2.50 30.95
N ASN A 75 48.88 -3.26 31.90
CA ASN A 75 49.44 -4.59 31.66
C ASN A 75 48.34 -5.68 31.39
N GLU A 76 47.11 -5.42 31.81
CA GLU A 76 46.02 -6.36 31.55
C GLU A 76 45.54 -6.29 30.11
N LEU A 77 45.70 -5.16 29.42
CA LEU A 77 45.13 -4.85 28.13
C LEU A 77 46.13 -4.65 26.99
N GLU A 78 47.44 -4.58 27.30
CA GLU A 78 48.49 -4.23 26.33
C GLU A 78 48.65 -5.22 25.19
N ASP A 79 48.37 -6.52 25.44
CA ASP A 79 48.48 -7.58 24.44
C ASP A 79 47.33 -7.57 23.42
N PHE A 80 46.18 -6.98 23.74
CA PHE A 80 45.07 -6.91 22.85
C PHE A 80 45.33 -5.84 21.78
N ARG A 81 45.29 -6.23 20.51
CA ARG A 81 45.57 -5.36 19.38
C ARG A 81 44.30 -4.94 18.66
N ILE A 82 44.16 -3.64 18.44
CA ILE A 82 42.99 -3.03 17.83
C ILE A 82 43.30 -2.68 16.38
N THR A 83 42.44 -3.10 15.46
CA THR A 83 42.37 -2.61 14.09
C THR A 83 40.90 -2.28 13.80
N THR A 84 40.55 -1.02 13.80
CA THR A 84 39.18 -0.53 13.55
C THR A 84 39.19 0.95 13.23
N SER A 85 38.20 1.40 12.45
CA SER A 85 37.97 2.81 12.15
C SER A 85 36.76 3.32 12.93
N VAL A 86 37.02 4.18 13.89
CA VAL A 86 36.01 4.85 14.71
C VAL A 86 35.65 6.17 14.05
N HIS A 87 34.41 6.36 13.64
CA HIS A 87 33.96 7.58 12.98
C HIS A 87 32.79 8.23 13.70
N ARG A 88 33.01 9.45 14.23
CA ARG A 88 32.02 10.28 14.93
C ARG A 88 31.24 9.55 16.04
N LYS A 89 31.89 8.68 16.78
CA LYS A 89 31.32 7.94 17.93
C LYS A 89 31.46 8.70 19.24
N THR A 90 30.53 8.43 20.16
CA THR A 90 30.75 8.85 21.56
C THR A 90 31.91 8.07 22.17
N VAL A 91 32.54 8.57 23.23
CA VAL A 91 33.67 7.87 23.88
C VAL A 91 33.28 6.45 24.32
N PRO A 92 32.14 6.22 25.00
CA PRO A 92 31.71 4.86 25.32
C PRO A 92 31.48 3.97 24.09
N ASP A 93 30.92 4.49 23.02
CA ASP A 93 30.67 3.71 21.81
C ASP A 93 31.95 3.41 21.03
N ALA A 94 32.91 4.32 21.07
CA ALA A 94 34.26 4.09 20.54
C ALA A 94 34.94 2.96 21.28
N ILE A 95 34.94 2.95 22.60
CA ILE A 95 35.52 1.90 23.43
C ILE A 95 34.80 0.55 23.20
N ARG A 96 33.46 0.53 23.12
CA ARG A 96 32.71 -0.70 22.78
C ARG A 96 33.09 -1.28 21.42
N GLN A 97 33.28 -0.40 20.43
CA GLN A 97 33.73 -0.83 19.11
C GLN A 97 35.16 -1.38 19.14
N MET A 98 36.05 -0.77 19.91
CA MET A 98 37.43 -1.26 20.10
C MET A 98 37.50 -2.56 20.86
N ILE A 99 36.64 -2.80 21.86
CA ILE A 99 36.52 -4.09 22.59
C ILE A 99 36.18 -5.22 21.61
N GLY A 100 35.25 -5.01 20.67
CA GLY A 100 34.87 -6.00 19.69
C GLY A 100 34.51 -7.34 20.33
N PHE A 101 35.27 -8.38 20.01
CA PHE A 101 35.08 -9.74 20.51
C PHE A 101 36.08 -10.17 21.60
N TYR A 102 36.87 -9.23 22.09
CA TYR A 102 37.81 -9.51 23.18
C TYR A 102 37.08 -9.75 24.51
N PRO A 103 37.61 -10.58 25.40
CA PRO A 103 37.04 -10.82 26.73
C PRO A 103 37.30 -9.65 27.67
N ILE A 104 36.84 -8.49 27.27
CA ILE A 104 37.05 -7.20 27.98
C ILE A 104 35.67 -6.64 28.31
N ARG A 105 35.49 -6.17 29.53
CA ARG A 105 34.25 -5.54 29.99
C ARG A 105 34.49 -4.06 30.18
N MET A 106 33.52 -3.27 29.76
CA MET A 106 33.42 -1.85 30.06
C MET A 106 32.24 -1.60 30.99
N SER A 107 32.44 -0.91 32.08
CA SER A 107 31.40 -0.38 32.96
C SER A 107 31.47 1.13 32.97
N ILE A 108 30.34 1.79 33.12
CA ILE A 108 30.24 3.25 33.19
C ILE A 108 29.51 3.62 34.47
N ASP A 109 30.13 4.46 35.30
CA ASP A 109 29.50 5.03 36.47
C ASP A 109 29.67 6.57 36.40
N SER A 110 28.55 7.25 36.10
CA SER A 110 28.49 8.71 35.91
C SER A 110 29.50 9.23 34.87
N THR A 111 30.67 9.70 35.27
CA THR A 111 31.74 10.23 34.43
C THR A 111 32.98 9.32 34.37
N GLU A 112 32.94 8.17 35.02
CA GLU A 112 34.05 7.22 35.03
C GLU A 112 33.75 6.02 34.14
N ILE A 113 34.67 5.66 33.28
CA ILE A 113 34.65 4.44 32.46
C ILE A 113 35.72 3.49 32.92
N THR A 114 35.34 2.34 33.46
CA THR A 114 36.30 1.30 33.85
C THR A 114 36.33 0.21 32.74
N VAL A 115 37.55 -0.11 32.29
CA VAL A 115 37.80 -1.14 31.26
C VAL A 115 38.71 -2.22 31.85
N GLU A 116 38.23 -3.44 31.97
CA GLU A 116 38.94 -4.57 32.60
C GLU A 116 38.85 -5.84 31.77
N CYS A 117 39.90 -6.68 31.85
CA CYS A 117 39.84 -8.02 31.25
C CYS A 117 39.03 -8.95 32.14
N LEU A 118 38.10 -9.69 31.56
CA LEU A 118 37.25 -10.64 32.28
C LEU A 118 37.99 -11.89 32.78
N GLN A 119 39.09 -12.25 32.11
CA GLN A 119 39.92 -13.41 32.48
C GLN A 119 41.27 -12.90 32.99
N LYS A 120 41.47 -13.02 34.29
CA LYS A 120 42.72 -12.57 34.97
C LYS A 120 43.74 -13.74 35.02
N THR A 121 44.42 -13.99 33.93
CA THR A 121 45.48 -14.97 33.78
C THR A 121 46.68 -14.37 33.07
N ASP A 122 47.88 -14.72 33.50
CA ASP A 122 49.16 -14.26 32.89
C ASP A 122 49.47 -15.04 31.61
N VAL A 123 48.75 -16.17 31.34
CA VAL A 123 48.96 -17.02 30.18
C VAL A 123 47.99 -16.61 29.06
N ARG A 124 48.54 -16.03 27.98
CA ARG A 124 47.77 -15.53 26.83
C ARG A 124 48.26 -16.09 25.51
N TYR A 125 47.42 -16.90 24.85
CA TYR A 125 47.70 -17.45 23.53
C TYR A 125 47.43 -16.36 22.48
N LYS A 126 48.47 -15.99 21.68
CA LYS A 126 48.38 -15.01 20.62
C LYS A 126 48.89 -15.52 19.29
N GLY A 127 48.33 -15.05 18.19
CA GLY A 127 48.72 -15.44 16.86
C GLY A 127 48.02 -14.65 15.78
N THR A 128 48.38 -14.92 14.53
CA THR A 128 47.77 -14.27 13.36
C THR A 128 47.33 -15.33 12.35
N VAL A 129 46.10 -15.21 11.87
CA VAL A 129 45.53 -16.08 10.82
C VAL A 129 45.51 -15.34 9.49
N VAL A 130 45.99 -16.00 8.44
CA VAL A 130 46.05 -15.49 7.08
C VAL A 130 45.53 -16.51 6.09
N ASP A 131 45.12 -16.04 4.90
CA ASP A 131 44.72 -16.87 3.77
C ASP A 131 45.95 -17.41 2.98
N GLU A 132 45.71 -18.12 1.89
CA GLU A 132 46.77 -18.66 1.02
C GLU A 132 47.67 -17.55 0.41
N ALA A 133 47.13 -16.38 0.12
CA ALA A 133 47.84 -15.23 -0.39
C ALA A 133 48.61 -14.47 0.70
N GLY A 134 48.44 -14.84 1.97
CA GLY A 134 49.07 -14.21 3.13
C GLY A 134 48.33 -12.95 3.60
N LEU A 135 47.09 -12.72 3.15
CA LEU A 135 46.25 -11.62 3.61
C LEU A 135 45.62 -11.95 4.96
N PRO A 136 45.45 -10.98 5.87
CA PRO A 136 44.81 -11.20 7.17
C PRO A 136 43.36 -11.69 7.03
N MET A 137 42.98 -12.67 7.84
CA MET A 137 41.63 -13.19 7.90
C MET A 137 40.91 -12.75 9.18
N ALA A 138 39.92 -11.89 9.05
CA ALA A 138 39.10 -11.42 10.16
C ALA A 138 38.04 -12.45 10.56
N TYR A 139 37.69 -12.44 11.86
CA TYR A 139 36.57 -13.22 12.42
C TYR A 139 36.71 -14.74 12.29
N VAL A 140 37.94 -15.25 12.18
CA VAL A 140 38.23 -16.68 12.23
C VAL A 140 38.07 -17.18 13.65
N ASN A 141 37.32 -18.24 13.85
CA ASN A 141 37.13 -18.88 15.15
C ASN A 141 38.41 -19.64 15.59
N VAL A 142 38.91 -19.32 16.78
CA VAL A 142 40.03 -19.95 17.42
C VAL A 142 39.55 -20.53 18.77
N ALA A 143 39.51 -21.84 18.89
CA ALA A 143 39.16 -22.55 20.11
C ALA A 143 40.39 -23.24 20.69
N LEU A 144 40.70 -23.01 21.96
CA LEU A 144 41.76 -23.67 22.70
C LEU A 144 41.15 -24.83 23.45
N LEU A 145 41.54 -26.04 23.06
CA LEU A 145 41.03 -27.29 23.57
C LEU A 145 42.09 -27.96 24.47
N SER A 146 41.65 -28.76 25.43
CA SER A 146 42.51 -29.64 26.20
C SER A 146 43.14 -30.69 25.27
N PRO A 147 44.45 -30.89 25.29
CA PRO A 147 45.11 -31.88 24.45
C PRO A 147 44.74 -33.33 24.78
N GLN A 148 44.13 -33.59 25.96
CA GLN A 148 43.83 -34.93 26.48
C GLN A 148 42.45 -35.43 26.02
N ASP A 149 41.43 -34.56 26.12
CA ASP A 149 40.04 -34.92 25.91
C ASP A 149 39.30 -33.99 24.92
N SER A 150 40.00 -33.02 24.32
CA SER A 150 39.46 -32.06 23.39
C SER A 150 38.31 -31.21 23.95
N THR A 151 38.21 -31.08 25.26
CA THR A 151 37.25 -30.15 25.90
C THR A 151 37.66 -28.71 25.67
N LEU A 152 36.66 -27.80 25.44
CA LEU A 152 36.91 -26.38 25.25
C LEU A 152 37.39 -25.74 26.55
N GLN A 153 38.57 -25.14 26.53
CA GLN A 153 39.16 -24.40 27.65
C GLN A 153 38.93 -22.89 27.52
N ALA A 154 39.17 -22.35 26.36
CA ALA A 154 38.95 -20.95 26.03
C ALA A 154 38.74 -20.78 24.52
N GLY A 155 38.24 -19.64 24.11
CA GLY A 155 38.05 -19.35 22.68
C GLY A 155 37.87 -17.88 22.39
N GLY A 156 38.09 -17.51 21.12
CA GLY A 156 37.96 -16.19 20.63
C GLY A 156 37.89 -16.14 19.10
N VAL A 157 37.91 -14.98 18.51
CA VAL A 157 37.96 -14.76 17.07
C VAL A 157 39.07 -13.79 16.72
N THR A 158 39.57 -13.86 15.48
CA THR A 158 40.55 -12.90 14.99
C THR A 158 39.92 -11.52 14.75
N ASN A 159 40.66 -10.45 14.96
CA ASN A 159 40.28 -9.09 14.61
C ASN A 159 40.45 -8.83 13.09
N GLU A 160 40.22 -7.60 12.62
CA GLU A 160 40.33 -7.20 11.20
C GLU A 160 41.74 -7.37 10.62
N SER A 161 42.80 -7.36 11.45
CA SER A 161 44.18 -7.67 11.04
C SER A 161 44.54 -9.15 11.15
N GLY A 162 43.54 -10.03 11.35
CA GLY A 162 43.76 -11.48 11.50
C GLY A 162 44.40 -11.90 12.81
N PHE A 163 44.59 -10.97 13.78
CA PHE A 163 45.24 -11.20 15.05
C PHE A 163 44.24 -11.66 16.13
N PHE A 164 44.67 -12.60 16.99
CA PHE A 164 43.87 -13.00 18.16
C PHE A 164 44.74 -13.07 19.42
N VAL A 165 44.08 -12.78 20.56
CA VAL A 165 44.63 -13.00 21.92
C VAL A 165 43.55 -13.69 22.75
N ILE A 166 43.87 -14.85 23.30
CA ILE A 166 42.96 -15.65 24.09
C ILE A 166 43.62 -15.98 25.43
N PRO A 167 43.16 -15.41 26.55
CA PRO A 167 43.61 -15.80 27.89
C PRO A 167 43.20 -17.26 28.17
N CYS A 168 44.13 -18.07 28.70
CA CYS A 168 43.88 -19.45 29.06
C CYS A 168 44.88 -19.94 30.08
N GLU A 169 44.42 -20.53 31.19
CA GLU A 169 45.29 -20.97 32.29
C GLU A 169 46.15 -22.20 31.95
N GLN A 170 45.78 -22.94 30.91
CA GLN A 170 46.51 -24.15 30.52
C GLN A 170 47.81 -23.79 29.81
N GLN A 171 48.91 -24.43 30.21
CA GLN A 171 50.22 -24.22 29.57
C GLN A 171 50.39 -24.95 28.23
N THR A 172 49.56 -25.96 27.95
CA THR A 172 49.55 -26.68 26.67
C THR A 172 48.11 -26.80 26.17
N VAL A 173 47.86 -26.40 24.96
CA VAL A 173 46.52 -26.46 24.37
C VAL A 173 46.58 -27.01 22.96
N LEU A 174 45.45 -27.54 22.48
CA LEU A 174 45.21 -27.90 21.09
C LEU A 174 44.35 -26.79 20.49
N ALA A 175 44.96 -25.86 19.70
CA ALA A 175 44.26 -24.82 19.03
C ALA A 175 43.51 -25.38 17.82
N ARG A 176 42.19 -25.21 17.77
CA ARG A 176 41.33 -25.49 16.63
C ARG A 176 40.97 -24.17 15.96
N ILE A 177 41.42 -23.97 14.73
CA ILE A 177 41.19 -22.78 13.92
C ILE A 177 40.24 -23.14 12.79
N SER A 178 39.07 -22.50 12.75
CA SER A 178 38.02 -22.82 11.79
C SER A 178 37.36 -21.60 11.23
N PHE A 179 37.08 -21.61 9.91
CA PHE A 179 36.38 -20.57 9.20
C PHE A 179 35.54 -21.20 8.09
N VAL A 180 34.38 -20.60 7.77
CA VAL A 180 33.47 -21.13 6.74
C VAL A 180 34.17 -21.09 5.37
N GLY A 181 34.23 -22.26 4.67
CA GLY A 181 34.87 -22.37 3.36
C GLY A 181 36.40 -22.65 3.44
N TYR A 182 36.95 -22.90 4.62
CA TYR A 182 38.36 -23.25 4.83
C TYR A 182 38.52 -24.54 5.62
N LYS A 183 39.62 -25.27 5.40
CA LYS A 183 39.96 -26.48 6.15
C LYS A 183 40.25 -26.13 7.59
N THR A 184 39.58 -26.79 8.51
CA THR A 184 39.84 -26.64 9.95
C THR A 184 41.26 -27.12 10.26
N ILE A 185 42.04 -26.29 10.96
CA ILE A 185 43.40 -26.57 11.37
C ILE A 185 43.41 -26.88 12.86
N TYR A 186 44.12 -27.95 13.22
CA TYR A 186 44.42 -28.32 14.61
C TYR A 186 45.91 -28.13 14.82
N LYS A 187 46.32 -27.33 15.79
CA LYS A 187 47.71 -27.07 16.13
C LYS A 187 47.94 -27.24 17.62
N ARG A 188 48.80 -28.16 17.99
CA ARG A 188 49.22 -28.30 19.40
C ARG A 188 50.21 -27.19 19.74
N CYS A 189 49.90 -26.41 20.76
CA CYS A 189 50.68 -25.26 21.18
C CYS A 189 51.30 -25.52 22.54
N TYR A 190 52.61 -25.46 22.59
CA TYR A 190 53.42 -25.60 23.82
C TYR A 190 53.86 -24.23 24.34
N ASN A 191 53.76 -23.18 23.52
CA ASN A 191 54.10 -21.84 23.85
C ASN A 191 52.86 -20.95 23.64
N THR A 192 52.81 -19.79 24.31
CA THR A 192 51.75 -18.81 24.22
C THR A 192 51.70 -18.09 22.88
N ASP A 193 52.83 -18.01 22.13
CA ASP A 193 52.85 -17.57 20.75
C ASP A 193 52.49 -18.68 19.78
N VAL A 194 51.27 -18.64 19.27
CA VAL A 194 50.76 -19.62 18.29
C VAL A 194 51.38 -19.36 16.91
N GLY A 195 51.89 -18.14 16.67
CA GLY A 195 52.52 -17.75 15.42
C GLY A 195 51.51 -17.46 14.30
N ARG A 196 52.06 -17.43 13.07
CA ARG A 196 51.25 -17.19 11.87
C ARG A 196 50.64 -18.49 11.34
N ILE A 197 49.34 -18.52 11.18
CA ILE A 197 48.58 -19.68 10.74
C ILE A 197 48.00 -19.37 9.34
N ARG A 198 48.32 -20.22 8.35
CA ARG A 198 47.80 -20.07 6.98
C ARG A 198 46.68 -21.07 6.77
N MET A 199 45.44 -20.53 6.48
CA MET A 199 44.29 -21.36 6.18
C MET A 199 44.23 -21.65 4.67
N GLN A 200 43.83 -22.88 4.33
CA GLN A 200 43.62 -23.32 2.96
C GLN A 200 42.10 -23.38 2.69
N PRO A 201 41.63 -22.93 1.52
CA PRO A 201 40.24 -23.11 1.12
C PRO A 201 39.89 -24.62 1.15
N ASP A 202 38.70 -24.90 1.63
CA ASP A 202 38.15 -26.26 1.60
C ASP A 202 37.37 -26.42 0.29
N ALA A 203 38.02 -27.07 -0.71
CA ALA A 203 37.41 -27.34 -2.01
C ALA A 203 36.40 -28.53 -1.98
N HIS A 204 35.98 -28.99 -0.79
CA HIS A 204 34.84 -29.85 -0.75
C HIS A 204 33.58 -29.11 -1.16
N THR A 205 33.14 -29.30 -2.40
CA THR A 205 31.74 -29.24 -2.75
C THR A 205 31.00 -30.12 -1.73
N LEU A 206 30.40 -29.49 -0.73
CA LEU A 206 29.38 -30.11 0.07
C LEU A 206 28.31 -30.59 -0.92
N ASN A 207 28.29 -31.91 -1.21
CA ASN A 207 27.08 -32.63 -1.50
C ASN A 207 26.19 -32.58 -0.24
N GLY A 208 26.04 -31.40 0.31
CA GLY A 208 24.99 -31.11 1.27
C GLY A 208 23.72 -31.32 0.50
N ALA A 209 22.86 -32.19 0.99
CA ALA A 209 21.46 -32.05 0.72
C ALA A 209 21.11 -30.59 1.03
N VAL A 210 21.03 -29.75 -0.01
CA VAL A 210 20.38 -28.46 0.05
C VAL A 210 18.93 -28.85 0.34
N VAL A 211 18.56 -28.88 1.61
CA VAL A 211 17.18 -28.75 1.99
C VAL A 211 16.85 -27.30 1.58
N THR A 212 16.64 -27.10 0.30
CA THR A 212 15.87 -25.98 -0.22
C THR A 212 14.46 -26.27 0.26
N GLY A 213 14.18 -25.92 1.49
CA GLY A 213 12.83 -25.67 1.91
C GLY A 213 12.37 -24.49 1.06
N GLU A 214 11.83 -24.75 -0.14
CA GLU A 214 11.13 -23.72 -0.90
C GLU A 214 10.07 -23.17 0.04
N ARG A 215 10.19 -21.90 0.42
CA ARG A 215 9.12 -21.25 1.18
C ARG A 215 7.84 -21.41 0.37
N PRO A 216 6.73 -21.87 0.99
CA PRO A 216 5.47 -21.96 0.28
C PRO A 216 5.19 -20.63 -0.40
N LYS A 217 4.91 -20.62 -1.70
CA LYS A 217 4.66 -19.37 -2.46
C LYS A 217 3.44 -18.67 -1.95
N VAL A 218 2.42 -19.43 -1.58
CA VAL A 218 1.18 -18.95 -0.97
C VAL A 218 1.00 -19.70 0.34
N GLN A 219 0.64 -18.97 1.39
CA GLN A 219 0.40 -19.54 2.74
C GLN A 219 -0.67 -18.71 3.46
N LEU A 220 -1.34 -19.32 4.41
CA LEU A 220 -2.25 -18.60 5.31
C LEU A 220 -1.48 -18.15 6.56
N LYS A 221 -1.70 -16.91 6.97
CA LYS A 221 -1.20 -16.35 8.21
C LYS A 221 -2.36 -15.66 8.94
N GLY A 222 -2.92 -16.33 9.94
CA GLY A 222 -4.18 -15.87 10.52
C GLY A 222 -5.30 -15.93 9.48
N ASN A 223 -6.03 -14.82 9.31
CA ASN A 223 -7.07 -14.64 8.30
C ASN A 223 -6.55 -14.01 6.99
N ALA A 224 -5.23 -13.94 6.82
CA ALA A 224 -4.61 -13.37 5.64
C ALA A 224 -4.03 -14.46 4.73
N LEU A 225 -4.22 -14.26 3.42
CA LEU A 225 -3.47 -14.98 2.39
C LEU A 225 -2.16 -14.25 2.14
N VAL A 226 -1.04 -14.92 2.32
CA VAL A 226 0.30 -14.36 2.08
C VAL A 226 0.92 -15.03 0.87
N MET A 227 1.17 -14.25 -0.18
CA MET A 227 1.94 -14.69 -1.34
C MET A 227 3.38 -14.20 -1.21
N ASN A 228 4.31 -15.14 -1.07
CA ASN A 228 5.74 -14.83 -1.01
C ASN A 228 6.23 -14.47 -2.43
N VAL A 229 6.94 -13.36 -2.52
CA VAL A 229 7.60 -12.88 -3.74
C VAL A 229 9.10 -13.15 -3.65
N GLU A 230 9.71 -12.78 -2.52
CA GLU A 230 11.13 -13.00 -2.24
C GLU A 230 11.53 -14.47 -2.37
N GLY A 231 12.60 -14.71 -3.15
CA GLY A 231 13.10 -16.05 -3.44
C GLY A 231 12.22 -16.87 -4.39
N THR A 232 11.29 -16.23 -5.11
CA THR A 232 10.44 -16.87 -6.11
C THR A 232 10.62 -16.22 -7.48
N VAL A 233 10.07 -16.85 -8.52
CA VAL A 233 10.04 -16.26 -9.87
C VAL A 233 9.31 -14.92 -9.91
N MET A 234 8.44 -14.66 -8.93
CA MET A 234 7.70 -13.40 -8.82
C MET A 234 8.59 -12.17 -8.61
N GLU A 235 9.83 -12.34 -8.12
CA GLU A 235 10.79 -11.23 -8.02
C GLU A 235 11.15 -10.62 -9.38
N ARG A 236 10.97 -11.34 -10.47
CA ARG A 236 11.45 -10.97 -11.80
C ARG A 236 10.35 -10.61 -12.78
N ILE A 237 9.09 -10.64 -12.36
CA ILE A 237 7.95 -10.44 -13.26
C ILE A 237 7.71 -8.98 -13.67
N GLY A 238 8.37 -8.03 -13.03
CA GLY A 238 8.28 -6.62 -13.35
C GLY A 238 7.90 -5.75 -12.15
N THR A 239 6.64 -5.41 -11.99
CA THR A 239 6.16 -4.42 -11.02
C THR A 239 5.23 -5.03 -9.97
N ALA A 240 4.87 -4.25 -8.93
CA ALA A 240 3.83 -4.65 -7.99
C ALA A 240 2.48 -4.85 -8.69
N GLU A 241 2.20 -4.12 -9.76
CA GLU A 241 1.02 -4.35 -10.61
C GLU A 241 1.04 -5.75 -11.22
N ASP A 242 2.18 -6.17 -11.78
CA ASP A 242 2.35 -7.51 -12.35
C ASP A 242 2.24 -8.59 -11.24
N VAL A 243 2.73 -8.30 -10.03
CA VAL A 243 2.58 -9.20 -8.87
C VAL A 243 1.12 -9.29 -8.45
N LEU A 244 0.42 -8.15 -8.27
CA LEU A 244 -0.97 -8.14 -7.83
C LEU A 244 -1.92 -8.83 -8.81
N SER A 245 -1.70 -8.70 -10.12
CA SER A 245 -2.49 -9.41 -11.14
C SER A 245 -2.40 -10.93 -11.02
N ARG A 246 -1.42 -11.44 -10.26
CA ARG A 246 -1.18 -12.87 -10.00
C ARG A 246 -1.52 -13.31 -8.59
N VAL A 247 -1.95 -12.37 -7.74
CA VAL A 247 -2.47 -12.71 -6.40
C VAL A 247 -3.87 -13.31 -6.56
N PRO A 248 -4.14 -14.48 -5.96
CA PRO A 248 -5.46 -15.08 -6.03
C PRO A 248 -6.57 -14.11 -5.63
N MET A 249 -7.71 -14.18 -6.32
CA MET A 249 -8.92 -13.38 -6.11
C MET A 249 -8.80 -11.88 -6.45
N ILE A 250 -7.62 -11.39 -6.79
CA ILE A 250 -7.45 -10.01 -7.25
C ILE A 250 -7.70 -9.97 -8.75
N SER A 251 -8.58 -9.10 -9.17
CA SER A 251 -8.80 -8.76 -10.58
C SER A 251 -8.54 -7.27 -10.80
N LYS A 252 -8.00 -6.93 -11.95
CA LYS A 252 -7.85 -5.54 -12.38
C LYS A 252 -9.05 -5.15 -13.22
N LYS A 253 -9.74 -4.09 -12.86
CA LYS A 253 -10.89 -3.53 -13.61
C LYS A 253 -10.60 -2.06 -13.92
N GLY A 254 -10.24 -1.81 -15.15
CA GLY A 254 -9.71 -0.50 -15.55
C GLY A 254 -8.39 -0.19 -14.82
N GLU A 255 -8.34 0.90 -14.08
CA GLU A 255 -7.19 1.30 -13.28
C GLU A 255 -7.29 0.81 -11.82
N ASN A 256 -8.40 0.21 -11.41
CA ASN A 256 -8.63 -0.26 -10.05
C ASN A 256 -8.37 -1.77 -9.90
N TYR A 257 -8.16 -2.19 -8.66
CA TYR A 257 -8.12 -3.59 -8.26
C TYR A 257 -9.37 -3.91 -7.47
N GLU A 258 -9.94 -5.07 -7.74
CA GLU A 258 -11.08 -5.60 -6.99
C GLU A 258 -10.75 -6.98 -6.41
N ILE A 259 -11.23 -7.23 -5.22
CA ILE A 259 -11.24 -8.58 -4.65
C ILE A 259 -12.62 -9.15 -4.90
N LEU A 260 -12.68 -10.32 -5.52
CA LEU A 260 -13.92 -10.98 -5.93
C LEU A 260 -14.91 -11.07 -4.76
N GLY A 261 -16.10 -10.48 -4.94
CA GLY A 261 -17.16 -10.42 -3.93
C GLY A 261 -16.93 -9.47 -2.76
N LYS A 262 -15.83 -8.68 -2.78
CA LYS A 262 -15.49 -7.68 -1.74
C LYS A 262 -15.38 -6.26 -2.26
N GLY A 263 -15.29 -6.09 -3.58
CA GLY A 263 -15.08 -4.79 -4.21
C GLY A 263 -13.64 -4.29 -4.09
N VAL A 264 -13.46 -2.97 -4.09
CA VAL A 264 -12.15 -2.31 -4.11
C VAL A 264 -11.47 -2.38 -2.72
N PRO A 265 -10.28 -2.99 -2.60
CA PRO A 265 -9.56 -3.08 -1.34
C PRO A 265 -8.78 -1.78 -1.05
N LEU A 266 -8.43 -1.54 0.22
CA LEU A 266 -7.35 -0.63 0.55
C LEU A 266 -6.00 -1.29 0.29
N ILE A 267 -5.11 -0.62 -0.42
CA ILE A 267 -3.77 -1.13 -0.72
C ILE A 267 -2.73 -0.36 0.08
N TYR A 268 -1.88 -1.08 0.79
CA TYR A 268 -0.78 -0.55 1.58
C TYR A 268 0.57 -1.02 1.03
N LEU A 269 1.52 -0.11 0.98
CA LEU A 269 2.93 -0.42 0.79
C LEU A 269 3.60 -0.39 2.17
N ASN A 270 3.97 -1.55 2.70
CA ASN A 270 4.33 -1.73 4.10
C ASN A 270 3.17 -1.25 5.01
N ASN A 271 3.35 -0.13 5.67
CA ASN A 271 2.31 0.45 6.52
C ASN A 271 1.61 1.65 5.86
N ARG A 272 2.13 2.19 4.75
CA ARG A 272 1.58 3.38 4.08
C ARG A 272 0.47 3.00 3.11
N LYS A 273 -0.72 3.61 3.24
CA LYS A 273 -1.78 3.50 2.23
C LYS A 273 -1.31 4.11 0.90
N LEU A 274 -1.54 3.41 -0.19
CA LEU A 274 -1.40 3.96 -1.53
C LEU A 274 -2.63 4.81 -1.85
N THR A 275 -2.42 6.08 -2.11
CA THR A 275 -3.46 7.02 -2.54
C THR A 275 -3.60 7.05 -4.06
N ASP A 276 -2.52 6.76 -4.76
CA ASP A 276 -2.49 6.61 -6.21
C ASP A 276 -2.03 5.20 -6.57
N LEU A 277 -2.90 4.44 -7.23
CA LEU A 277 -2.61 3.07 -7.67
C LEU A 277 -1.58 3.00 -8.80
N GLN A 278 -1.30 4.12 -9.48
CA GLN A 278 -0.20 4.19 -10.45
C GLN A 278 1.16 3.94 -9.78
N GLU A 279 1.29 4.17 -8.46
CA GLU A 279 2.49 3.79 -7.73
C GLU A 279 2.83 2.29 -7.85
N LEU A 280 1.84 1.42 -8.01
CA LEU A 280 2.05 -0.02 -8.17
C LEU A 280 2.87 -0.37 -9.41
N LYS A 281 2.73 0.41 -10.48
CA LYS A 281 3.53 0.26 -11.71
C LYS A 281 5.01 0.57 -11.49
N ASN A 282 5.34 1.20 -10.36
CA ASN A 282 6.68 1.69 -10.05
C ASN A 282 7.36 0.93 -8.93
N ILE A 283 6.61 0.18 -8.12
CA ILE A 283 7.16 -0.71 -7.11
C ILE A 283 7.59 -1.98 -7.82
N GLN A 284 8.85 -2.30 -7.73
CA GLN A 284 9.41 -3.45 -8.42
C GLN A 284 9.19 -4.73 -7.65
N SER A 285 8.94 -5.79 -8.40
CA SER A 285 8.69 -7.11 -7.84
C SER A 285 9.87 -7.63 -7.01
N ASP A 286 11.11 -7.30 -7.37
CA ASP A 286 12.31 -7.70 -6.63
C ASP A 286 12.52 -6.96 -5.30
N PHE A 287 11.84 -5.80 -5.09
CA PHE A 287 11.77 -5.16 -3.77
C PHE A 287 10.67 -5.74 -2.89
N ILE A 288 9.74 -6.46 -3.45
CA ILE A 288 8.62 -7.04 -2.70
C ILE A 288 9.12 -8.29 -1.96
N LYS A 289 8.85 -8.34 -0.68
CA LYS A 289 9.06 -9.52 0.14
C LYS A 289 7.89 -10.49 0.02
N ASN A 290 6.68 -9.98 0.25
CA ASN A 290 5.43 -10.71 0.10
C ASN A 290 4.26 -9.75 -0.09
N VAL A 291 3.13 -10.28 -0.56
CA VAL A 291 1.84 -9.61 -0.61
C VAL A 291 0.88 -10.34 0.32
N GLU A 292 0.24 -9.60 1.21
CA GLU A 292 -0.73 -10.10 2.17
C GLU A 292 -2.13 -9.60 1.78
N VAL A 293 -3.10 -10.51 1.66
CA VAL A 293 -4.51 -10.19 1.35
C VAL A 293 -5.37 -10.56 2.53
N ILE A 294 -5.98 -9.57 3.16
CA ILE A 294 -6.87 -9.70 4.29
C ILE A 294 -8.30 -9.45 3.82
N GLN A 295 -9.11 -10.50 3.74
CA GLN A 295 -10.49 -10.41 3.23
C GLN A 295 -11.50 -9.90 4.27
N ASN A 296 -11.26 -10.15 5.54
CA ASN A 296 -12.03 -9.64 6.66
C ASN A 296 -11.06 -8.92 7.61
N PRO A 297 -10.75 -7.64 7.34
CA PRO A 297 -9.82 -6.88 8.18
C PRO A 297 -10.31 -6.79 9.64
N GLY A 298 -9.42 -6.69 10.62
CA GLY A 298 -9.75 -6.53 12.04
C GLY A 298 -10.31 -5.15 12.38
N ALA A 299 -10.63 -4.93 13.66
CA ALA A 299 -11.27 -3.71 14.16
C ALA A 299 -10.41 -2.44 14.01
N ARG A 300 -9.09 -2.58 13.87
CA ARG A 300 -8.15 -1.47 13.61
C ARG A 300 -8.39 -0.73 12.28
N TYR A 301 -9.04 -1.39 11.33
CA TYR A 301 -9.40 -0.79 10.05
C TYR A 301 -10.81 -0.21 10.14
N ASP A 302 -11.02 0.88 9.41
CA ASP A 302 -12.33 1.51 9.29
C ASP A 302 -13.39 0.48 8.88
N ALA A 303 -14.63 0.63 9.39
CA ALA A 303 -15.69 -0.34 9.13
C ALA A 303 -16.13 -0.40 7.66
N SER A 304 -15.83 0.62 6.86
CA SER A 304 -16.09 0.61 5.41
C SER A 304 -15.03 -0.14 4.60
N VAL A 305 -13.95 -0.64 5.24
CA VAL A 305 -12.88 -1.38 4.56
C VAL A 305 -13.25 -2.85 4.44
N ASN A 306 -13.71 -3.28 3.30
CA ASN A 306 -14.12 -4.67 3.05
C ASN A 306 -12.94 -5.64 2.88
N ALA A 307 -11.80 -5.14 2.40
CA ALA A 307 -10.59 -5.93 2.23
C ALA A 307 -9.34 -5.04 2.24
N VAL A 308 -8.20 -5.62 2.58
CA VAL A 308 -6.90 -4.95 2.62
C VAL A 308 -5.85 -5.78 1.88
N ILE A 309 -5.04 -5.12 1.07
CA ILE A 309 -3.84 -5.70 0.45
C ILE A 309 -2.64 -4.96 1.05
N ILE A 310 -1.67 -5.71 1.58
CA ILE A 310 -0.43 -5.14 2.11
C ILE A 310 0.74 -5.69 1.31
N ILE A 311 1.46 -4.81 0.62
CA ILE A 311 2.69 -5.13 -0.07
C ILE A 311 3.84 -4.87 0.89
N HIS A 312 4.49 -5.93 1.38
CA HIS A 312 5.66 -5.82 2.22
C HIS A 312 6.92 -5.78 1.37
N THR A 313 7.78 -4.79 1.59
CA THR A 313 9.06 -4.69 0.90
C THR A 313 10.21 -5.26 1.75
N LYS A 314 11.32 -5.56 1.10
CA LYS A 314 12.58 -5.94 1.77
C LYS A 314 13.10 -4.76 2.61
N ARG A 315 13.93 -5.03 3.61
CA ARG A 315 14.53 -3.96 4.42
C ARG A 315 15.47 -3.12 3.56
N ALA A 316 15.44 -1.81 3.77
CA ALA A 316 16.36 -0.89 3.13
C ALA A 316 17.79 -1.15 3.62
N ALA A 317 18.72 -1.29 2.68
CA ALA A 317 20.16 -1.30 2.95
C ALA A 317 20.82 -0.22 2.08
N GLY A 318 21.78 0.52 2.65
CA GLY A 318 22.57 1.54 1.96
C GLY A 318 22.27 2.98 2.40
N GLU A 319 23.30 3.80 2.42
CA GLU A 319 23.27 5.24 2.64
C GLU A 319 23.51 5.99 1.33
N GLY A 320 23.31 7.31 1.34
CA GLY A 320 23.55 8.19 0.20
C GLY A 320 22.35 8.40 -0.70
N LEU A 321 22.61 8.84 -1.93
CA LEU A 321 21.60 9.13 -2.94
C LEU A 321 21.16 7.87 -3.68
N GLY A 322 19.86 7.59 -3.68
CA GLY A 322 19.20 6.59 -4.51
C GLY A 322 18.38 7.28 -5.61
N VAL A 323 18.43 6.77 -6.82
CA VAL A 323 17.72 7.29 -8.00
C VAL A 323 17.01 6.15 -8.72
N GLU A 324 15.73 6.31 -9.01
CA GLU A 324 14.98 5.43 -9.88
C GLU A 324 14.24 6.24 -10.94
N LEU A 325 14.42 5.85 -12.19
CA LEU A 325 13.75 6.43 -13.35
C LEU A 325 12.91 5.35 -14.00
N THR A 326 11.64 5.63 -14.23
CA THR A 326 10.73 4.73 -14.93
C THR A 326 10.01 5.47 -16.04
N SER A 327 10.05 4.89 -17.23
CA SER A 327 9.31 5.35 -18.40
C SER A 327 8.49 4.20 -18.94
N TRP A 328 7.19 4.43 -19.23
CA TRP A 328 6.45 3.49 -20.03
C TRP A 328 5.51 4.19 -21.01
N SER A 329 5.44 3.61 -22.19
CA SER A 329 4.62 4.09 -23.30
C SER A 329 3.69 2.99 -23.75
N ARG A 330 2.44 3.34 -24.03
CA ARG A 330 1.40 2.45 -24.54
C ARG A 330 0.89 3.00 -25.87
N LYS A 331 0.67 2.13 -26.84
CA LYS A 331 0.04 2.42 -28.11
C LYS A 331 -1.07 1.40 -28.39
N GLY A 332 -2.32 1.87 -28.44
CA GLY A 332 -3.49 1.22 -29.01
C GLY A 332 -4.04 2.12 -30.12
N HIS A 333 -5.34 2.37 -30.17
CA HIS A 333 -5.90 3.49 -30.97
C HIS A 333 -5.43 4.82 -30.36
N GLY A 334 -5.47 4.94 -29.03
CA GLY A 334 -4.90 6.03 -28.28
C GLY A 334 -3.38 5.87 -28.05
N TYR A 335 -2.85 6.77 -27.22
CA TYR A 335 -1.44 6.79 -26.80
C TYR A 335 -1.36 7.22 -25.34
N ALA A 336 -0.48 6.56 -24.60
CA ALA A 336 -0.17 6.97 -23.23
C ALA A 336 1.34 6.95 -23.00
N ASN A 337 1.82 7.93 -22.26
CA ASN A 337 3.21 8.01 -21.78
C ASN A 337 3.21 8.43 -20.31
N ASN A 338 4.03 7.75 -19.53
CA ASN A 338 4.15 7.99 -18.10
C ASN A 338 5.61 7.97 -17.68
N GLU A 339 6.02 9.02 -16.97
CA GLU A 339 7.37 9.23 -16.50
C GLU A 339 7.39 9.37 -15.00
N ARG A 340 8.33 8.71 -14.34
CA ARG A 340 8.51 8.83 -12.90
C ARG A 340 9.96 8.96 -12.51
N VAL A 341 10.19 9.85 -11.57
CA VAL A 341 11.48 10.10 -10.92
C VAL A 341 11.31 9.91 -9.41
N ASN A 342 11.98 8.93 -8.86
CA ASN A 342 12.09 8.73 -7.41
C ASN A 342 13.51 9.06 -6.97
N LEU A 343 13.63 9.97 -6.00
CA LEU A 343 14.89 10.33 -5.36
C LEU A 343 14.79 10.04 -3.88
N THR A 344 15.81 9.42 -3.32
CA THR A 344 15.92 9.19 -1.88
C THR A 344 17.34 9.56 -1.43
N TYR A 345 17.44 10.30 -0.34
CA TYR A 345 18.72 10.58 0.29
C TYR A 345 18.70 10.11 1.75
N ARG A 346 19.68 9.30 2.12
CA ARG A 346 19.78 8.71 3.46
C ARG A 346 21.10 9.04 4.10
N THR A 347 21.02 9.44 5.36
CA THR A 347 22.21 9.66 6.20
C THR A 347 21.85 9.37 7.66
N GLY A 348 22.44 8.34 8.25
CA GLY A 348 22.12 7.90 9.61
C GLY A 348 20.62 7.59 9.77
N GLY A 349 19.98 8.27 10.73
CA GLY A 349 18.54 8.13 11.01
C GLY A 349 17.61 8.87 10.03
N LEU A 350 18.15 9.81 9.23
CA LEU A 350 17.33 10.65 8.33
C LEU A 350 17.20 10.03 6.94
N GLU A 351 15.99 10.03 6.43
CA GLU A 351 15.68 9.79 5.03
C GLU A 351 14.85 10.94 4.48
N LEU A 352 15.30 11.55 3.39
CA LEU A 352 14.53 12.48 2.58
C LEU A 352 14.11 11.77 1.31
N PHE A 353 12.88 11.96 0.88
CA PHE A 353 12.38 11.35 -0.34
C PHE A 353 11.56 12.32 -1.18
N THR A 354 11.65 12.15 -2.48
CA THR A 354 10.89 12.88 -3.48
C THR A 354 10.38 11.91 -4.52
N ASN A 355 9.11 12.02 -4.87
CA ASN A 355 8.50 11.28 -5.96
C ASN A 355 7.81 12.27 -6.87
N ILE A 356 8.20 12.30 -8.14
CA ILE A 356 7.57 13.12 -9.18
C ILE A 356 7.04 12.17 -10.24
N PHE A 357 5.76 12.29 -10.55
CA PHE A 357 5.08 11.49 -11.56
C PHE A 357 4.36 12.39 -12.55
N GLY A 358 4.68 12.24 -13.82
CA GLY A 358 4.01 12.89 -14.94
C GLY A 358 3.39 11.86 -15.87
N ALA A 359 2.16 12.12 -16.32
CA ALA A 359 1.47 11.26 -17.27
C ALA A 359 0.76 12.09 -18.33
N TYR A 360 0.73 11.58 -19.54
CA TYR A 360 -0.11 12.07 -20.60
C TYR A 360 -0.81 10.89 -21.28
N ASN A 361 -2.13 10.83 -21.10
CA ASN A 361 -2.95 9.75 -21.63
C ASN A 361 -3.93 10.32 -22.64
N LYS A 362 -3.85 9.85 -23.88
CA LYS A 362 -4.88 10.06 -24.90
C LYS A 362 -5.54 8.70 -25.15
N ARG A 363 -6.83 8.58 -24.80
CA ARG A 363 -7.63 7.37 -24.99
C ARG A 363 -8.71 7.63 -26.00
N TRP A 364 -9.08 6.60 -26.72
CA TRP A 364 -10.21 6.52 -27.58
C TRP A 364 -11.22 5.54 -26.97
N GLY A 365 -12.51 5.81 -27.11
CA GLY A 365 -13.57 4.91 -26.70
C GLY A 365 -14.72 4.94 -27.69
N ARG A 366 -15.32 3.81 -27.91
CA ARG A 366 -16.54 3.66 -28.70
C ARG A 366 -17.58 2.93 -27.86
N GLY A 367 -18.83 3.37 -27.93
CA GLY A 367 -19.95 2.72 -27.26
C GLY A 367 -21.17 2.66 -28.17
N GLU A 368 -21.96 1.62 -27.98
CA GLU A 368 -23.30 1.45 -28.53
C GLU A 368 -24.23 1.18 -27.35
N PHE A 369 -25.34 1.92 -27.31
CA PHE A 369 -26.31 1.83 -26.23
C PHE A 369 -27.70 1.66 -26.83
N GLU A 370 -28.49 0.77 -26.23
CA GLU A 370 -29.90 0.63 -26.51
C GLU A 370 -30.67 0.83 -25.21
N GLN A 371 -31.52 1.82 -25.16
CA GLN A 371 -32.37 2.11 -24.02
C GLN A 371 -33.83 1.86 -24.43
N THR A 372 -34.51 0.98 -23.73
CA THR A 372 -35.93 0.72 -23.90
C THR A 372 -36.68 1.20 -22.66
N VAL A 373 -37.61 2.16 -22.83
CA VAL A 373 -38.48 2.67 -21.76
C VAL A 373 -39.90 2.17 -21.97
N PHE A 374 -40.42 1.45 -21.00
CA PHE A 374 -41.77 0.86 -20.98
C PHE A 374 -42.72 1.80 -20.24
N ALA A 375 -43.33 2.74 -20.98
CA ALA A 375 -44.38 3.65 -20.52
C ALA A 375 -45.67 3.38 -21.33
N ASP A 376 -46.64 4.30 -21.34
CA ASP A 376 -47.82 4.22 -22.18
C ASP A 376 -47.44 4.12 -23.67
N THR A 377 -46.35 4.75 -24.05
CA THR A 377 -45.63 4.61 -25.32
C THR A 377 -44.33 3.87 -25.09
N LEU A 378 -44.03 2.89 -25.96
CA LEU A 378 -42.76 2.15 -25.93
C LEU A 378 -41.69 3.02 -26.60
N TRP A 379 -40.74 3.56 -25.80
CA TRP A 379 -39.62 4.34 -26.31
C TRP A 379 -38.39 3.47 -26.46
N VAL A 380 -37.81 3.45 -27.69
CA VAL A 380 -36.50 2.84 -27.95
C VAL A 380 -35.53 3.91 -28.43
N ILE A 381 -34.39 4.00 -27.77
CA ILE A 381 -33.31 4.95 -28.08
C ILE A 381 -32.07 4.14 -28.41
N ASN A 382 -31.62 4.18 -29.66
CA ASN A 382 -30.37 3.58 -30.10
C ASN A 382 -29.31 4.69 -30.19
N ASN A 383 -28.25 4.54 -29.44
CA ASN A 383 -27.18 5.52 -29.32
C ASN A 383 -25.87 4.93 -29.83
N SER A 384 -25.14 5.66 -30.65
CA SER A 384 -23.75 5.41 -30.99
C SER A 384 -22.88 6.52 -30.42
N GLN A 385 -21.87 6.16 -29.69
CA GLN A 385 -20.99 7.10 -28.99
C GLN A 385 -19.55 6.94 -29.39
N LYS A 386 -18.85 8.06 -29.59
CA LYS A 386 -17.40 8.16 -29.74
C LYS A 386 -16.84 9.11 -28.68
N ASN A 387 -15.75 8.71 -28.04
CA ASN A 387 -15.11 9.48 -27.00
C ASN A 387 -13.61 9.63 -27.27
N ASP A 388 -13.14 10.87 -27.29
CA ASP A 388 -11.72 11.22 -27.22
C ASP A 388 -11.41 11.81 -25.84
N VAL A 389 -10.57 11.11 -25.07
CA VAL A 389 -10.19 11.53 -23.72
C VAL A 389 -8.71 11.89 -23.69
N SER A 390 -8.39 13.06 -23.20
CA SER A 390 -7.02 13.53 -22.97
C SER A 390 -6.86 13.84 -21.49
N ASN A 391 -5.86 13.20 -20.85
CA ASN A 391 -5.60 13.34 -19.42
C ASN A 391 -4.09 13.59 -19.15
N PRO A 392 -3.62 14.85 -19.14
CA PRO A 392 -2.37 15.23 -18.51
C PRO A 392 -2.51 15.21 -16.98
N PHE A 393 -1.56 14.56 -16.32
CA PHE A 393 -1.50 14.36 -14.87
C PHE A 393 -0.10 14.70 -14.36
N LEU A 394 -0.01 15.39 -13.24
CA LEU A 394 1.25 15.66 -12.53
C LEU A 394 1.04 15.52 -11.03
N GLU A 395 1.91 14.75 -10.41
CA GLU A 395 1.97 14.59 -8.96
C GLU A 395 3.40 14.82 -8.46
N GLY A 396 3.52 15.58 -7.39
CA GLY A 396 4.76 15.76 -6.65
C GLY A 396 4.54 15.40 -5.18
N ARG A 397 5.37 14.51 -4.63
CA ARG A 397 5.40 14.17 -3.21
C ARG A 397 6.80 14.39 -2.67
N PHE A 398 6.89 15.11 -1.54
CA PHE A 398 8.12 15.41 -0.82
C PHE A 398 7.92 15.02 0.63
N GLY A 399 8.88 14.33 1.21
CA GLY A 399 8.74 13.92 2.59
C GLY A 399 10.06 13.55 3.25
N PHE A 400 9.95 13.28 4.53
CA PHE A 400 11.06 12.86 5.35
C PHE A 400 10.63 11.74 6.31
N ASN A 401 11.60 10.98 6.75
CA ASN A 401 11.49 10.02 7.82
C ASN A 401 12.73 10.16 8.71
N TYR A 402 12.52 10.24 10.02
CA TYR A 402 13.61 10.35 10.98
C TYR A 402 13.48 9.27 12.05
N GLN A 403 14.46 8.39 12.09
CA GLN A 403 14.61 7.37 13.12
C GLN A 403 15.49 7.94 14.23
N VAL A 404 14.86 8.33 15.33
CA VAL A 404 15.56 8.88 16.51
C VAL A 404 16.49 7.81 17.11
N ASN A 405 15.95 6.59 17.23
CA ASN A 405 16.65 5.38 17.70
C ASN A 405 15.87 4.14 17.22
N ASP A 406 16.26 2.97 17.67
CA ASP A 406 15.61 1.70 17.25
C ASP A 406 14.14 1.57 17.70
N LYS A 407 13.72 2.40 18.67
CA LYS A 407 12.38 2.36 19.26
C LYS A 407 11.48 3.48 18.76
N HIS A 408 12.00 4.61 18.31
CA HIS A 408 11.23 5.81 17.99
C HIS A 408 11.53 6.32 16.59
N SER A 409 10.47 6.56 15.83
CA SER A 409 10.51 7.15 14.48
C SER A 409 9.37 8.13 14.31
N PHE A 410 9.60 9.19 13.55
CA PHE A 410 8.55 10.07 13.07
C PHE A 410 8.87 10.54 11.65
N GLY A 411 7.88 11.04 10.97
CA GLY A 411 8.05 11.55 9.62
C GLY A 411 6.78 12.17 9.10
N GLY A 412 6.86 12.68 7.89
CA GLY A 412 5.72 13.29 7.23
C GLY A 412 5.98 13.48 5.76
N PHE A 413 4.92 13.77 5.03
CA PHE A 413 5.02 14.18 3.63
C PHE A 413 3.99 15.26 3.30
N TYR A 414 4.31 16.01 2.27
CA TYR A 414 3.39 16.85 1.51
C TYR A 414 3.29 16.31 0.10
N GLN A 415 2.05 16.18 -0.40
CA GLN A 415 1.75 15.79 -1.76
C GLN A 415 0.87 16.84 -2.42
N ASN A 416 1.18 17.18 -3.67
CA ASN A 416 0.38 17.99 -4.52
C ASN A 416 0.06 17.24 -5.80
N THR A 417 -1.22 17.26 -6.21
CA THR A 417 -1.67 16.58 -7.43
C THR A 417 -2.40 17.59 -8.33
N TYR A 418 -2.06 17.56 -9.60
CA TYR A 418 -2.74 18.25 -10.69
C TYR A 418 -3.26 17.20 -11.67
N ASP A 419 -4.59 17.10 -11.79
CA ASP A 419 -5.27 16.18 -12.70
C ASP A 419 -6.23 16.97 -13.57
N TYR A 420 -6.10 16.84 -14.88
CA TYR A 420 -6.94 17.51 -15.86
C TYR A 420 -7.43 16.52 -16.90
N VAL A 421 -8.75 16.34 -16.98
CA VAL A 421 -9.36 15.45 -17.97
C VAL A 421 -10.17 16.30 -18.94
N LYS A 422 -9.89 16.19 -20.23
CA LYS A 422 -10.70 16.73 -21.30
C LYS A 422 -11.30 15.57 -22.08
N THR A 423 -12.63 15.49 -22.09
CA THR A 423 -13.37 14.51 -22.89
C THR A 423 -14.12 15.26 -23.99
N ARG A 424 -13.96 14.80 -25.21
CA ARG A 424 -14.81 15.19 -26.33
C ARG A 424 -15.64 13.97 -26.68
N SER A 425 -16.95 14.11 -26.68
CA SER A 425 -17.89 13.05 -27.00
C SER A 425 -18.80 13.47 -28.14
N GLU A 426 -19.04 12.55 -29.05
CA GLU A 426 -20.02 12.68 -30.12
C GLU A 426 -21.02 11.54 -29.93
N TYR A 427 -22.31 11.87 -29.94
CA TYR A 427 -23.42 10.94 -29.79
C TYR A 427 -24.36 11.09 -30.96
N ASP A 428 -24.89 9.97 -31.38
CA ASP A 428 -25.88 9.87 -32.46
C ASP A 428 -27.02 9.00 -31.93
N ASP A 429 -28.20 9.60 -31.69
CA ASP A 429 -29.33 8.99 -31.00
C ASP A 429 -30.52 8.89 -31.95
N ASP A 430 -30.93 7.67 -32.31
CA ASP A 430 -32.18 7.38 -33.04
C ASP A 430 -33.29 7.03 -32.04
N LEU A 431 -34.34 7.84 -32.03
CA LEU A 431 -35.50 7.69 -31.17
C LEU A 431 -36.68 7.08 -31.95
N GLN A 432 -37.35 6.09 -31.34
CA GLN A 432 -38.55 5.45 -31.82
C GLN A 432 -39.65 5.46 -30.75
N ALA A 433 -40.88 5.72 -31.17
CA ALA A 433 -42.11 5.62 -30.40
C ALA A 433 -42.99 4.53 -30.98
N ASP A 434 -43.29 3.46 -30.20
CA ASP A 434 -44.07 2.29 -30.65
C ASP A 434 -43.54 1.70 -31.95
N GLY A 435 -42.22 1.70 -32.19
CA GLY A 435 -41.55 1.19 -33.36
C GLY A 435 -41.56 2.11 -34.58
N VAL A 436 -42.09 3.33 -34.46
CA VAL A 436 -42.06 4.39 -35.48
C VAL A 436 -40.94 5.39 -35.20
N PRO A 437 -40.12 5.75 -36.21
CA PRO A 437 -39.12 6.84 -36.01
C PRO A 437 -39.78 8.10 -35.48
N TYR A 438 -39.20 8.68 -34.45
CA TYR A 438 -39.77 9.83 -33.75
C TYR A 438 -38.86 11.05 -33.78
N ASP A 439 -37.58 10.91 -33.53
CA ASP A 439 -36.57 11.99 -33.54
C ASP A 439 -35.17 11.41 -33.77
N HIS A 440 -34.29 12.28 -34.29
CA HIS A 440 -32.87 11.98 -34.42
C HIS A 440 -32.07 13.09 -33.77
N LEU A 441 -31.28 12.73 -32.73
CA LEU A 441 -30.48 13.68 -31.97
C LEU A 441 -29.01 13.50 -32.30
N GLN A 442 -28.35 14.57 -32.70
CA GLN A 442 -26.89 14.64 -32.81
C GLN A 442 -26.35 15.47 -31.67
N ASN A 443 -25.58 14.87 -30.80
CA ASN A 443 -25.03 15.51 -29.63
C ASN A 443 -23.52 15.59 -29.74
N SER A 444 -22.95 16.75 -29.51
CA SER A 444 -21.52 16.93 -29.32
C SER A 444 -21.26 17.57 -27.97
N SER A 445 -20.31 17.02 -27.21
CA SER A 445 -19.95 17.60 -25.93
C SER A 445 -18.45 17.72 -25.71
N VAL A 446 -18.05 18.75 -24.98
CA VAL A 446 -16.67 18.95 -24.50
C VAL A 446 -16.71 19.17 -23.01
N ARG A 447 -16.34 18.12 -22.28
CA ARG A 447 -16.23 18.16 -20.84
C ARG A 447 -14.77 18.41 -20.43
N ARG A 448 -14.56 19.38 -19.54
CA ARG A 448 -13.27 19.70 -18.95
C ARG A 448 -13.37 19.55 -17.45
N ASN A 449 -12.69 18.57 -16.91
CA ASN A 449 -12.64 18.27 -15.49
C ASN A 449 -11.23 18.59 -14.96
N LYS A 450 -11.14 19.53 -14.03
CA LYS A 450 -9.89 19.99 -13.43
C LYS A 450 -9.89 19.73 -11.92
N ASN A 451 -9.06 18.80 -11.49
CA ASN A 451 -8.77 18.51 -10.08
C ASN A 451 -7.43 19.16 -9.73
N ALA A 452 -7.45 20.43 -9.36
CA ALA A 452 -6.20 21.14 -9.08
C ALA A 452 -6.42 22.43 -8.30
N PRO A 453 -5.59 22.69 -7.31
CA PRO A 453 -4.65 21.74 -6.70
C PRO A 453 -5.37 20.81 -5.72
N THR A 454 -4.87 19.58 -5.59
CA THR A 454 -5.18 18.69 -4.46
C THR A 454 -3.98 18.65 -3.55
N HIS A 455 -4.15 19.03 -2.29
CA HIS A 455 -3.12 19.05 -1.27
C HIS A 455 -3.37 17.96 -0.26
N GLN A 456 -2.35 17.18 0.07
CA GLN A 456 -2.36 16.20 1.15
C GLN A 456 -1.12 16.38 2.02
N VAL A 457 -1.33 16.41 3.32
CA VAL A 457 -0.27 16.42 4.34
C VAL A 457 -0.49 15.23 5.24
N ASN A 458 0.56 14.49 5.54
CA ASN A 458 0.55 13.46 6.56
C ASN A 458 1.70 13.67 7.54
N PHE A 459 1.43 13.41 8.80
CA PHE A 459 2.43 13.28 9.85
C PHE A 459 2.20 11.96 10.59
N TYR A 460 3.28 11.27 10.96
CA TYR A 460 3.20 10.08 11.79
C TYR A 460 4.26 10.04 12.88
N TYR A 461 3.94 9.33 13.95
CA TYR A 461 4.87 8.91 14.99
C TYR A 461 4.67 7.44 15.30
N THR A 462 5.75 6.66 15.38
CA THR A 462 5.73 5.29 15.91
C THR A 462 6.77 5.15 17.00
N GLY A 463 6.40 4.56 18.13
CA GLY A 463 7.30 4.45 19.27
C GLY A 463 7.03 3.22 20.13
N LYS A 464 8.07 2.85 20.93
CA LYS A 464 7.97 1.82 21.96
C LYS A 464 8.36 2.38 23.30
N VAL A 465 7.44 2.34 24.26
CA VAL A 465 7.66 2.77 25.65
C VAL A 465 7.44 1.56 26.56
N GLY A 466 8.52 0.99 27.09
CA GLY A 466 8.45 -0.30 27.76
C GLY A 466 7.93 -1.39 26.82
N GLN A 467 6.81 -2.02 27.17
CA GLN A 467 6.13 -3.04 26.36
C GLN A 467 5.04 -2.45 25.44
N LEU A 468 4.67 -1.18 25.62
CA LEU A 468 3.68 -0.49 24.80
C LEU A 468 4.27 -0.10 23.45
N SER A 469 3.58 -0.42 22.36
CA SER A 469 3.86 0.12 21.03
C SER A 469 2.78 1.16 20.71
N ILE A 470 3.19 2.36 20.34
CA ILE A 470 2.33 3.50 20.02
C ILE A 470 2.45 3.78 18.53
N ASP A 471 1.31 3.99 17.88
CA ASP A 471 1.24 4.44 16.48
C ASP A 471 0.24 5.60 16.39
N PHE A 472 0.71 6.75 15.91
CA PHE A 472 -0.08 7.95 15.72
C PHE A 472 0.05 8.41 14.29
N ASN A 473 -1.06 8.80 13.67
CA ASN A 473 -1.11 9.39 12.34
C ASN A 473 -2.08 10.56 12.34
N ALA A 474 -1.72 11.62 11.63
CA ALA A 474 -2.59 12.77 11.37
C ALA A 474 -2.51 13.14 9.89
N ASP A 475 -3.66 13.35 9.28
CA ASP A 475 -3.81 13.65 7.85
C ASP A 475 -4.68 14.89 7.64
N TYR A 476 -4.26 15.73 6.71
CA TYR A 476 -5.07 16.81 6.18
C TYR A 476 -5.14 16.71 4.66
N THR A 477 -6.34 16.77 4.11
CA THR A 477 -6.57 16.75 2.67
C THR A 477 -7.44 17.94 2.29
N SER A 478 -7.06 18.66 1.23
CA SER A 478 -7.86 19.71 0.61
C SER A 478 -7.90 19.50 -0.90
N ARG A 479 -9.11 19.39 -1.45
CA ARG A 479 -9.34 19.14 -2.88
C ARG A 479 -10.24 20.19 -3.45
N ARG A 480 -9.94 20.65 -4.67
CA ARG A 480 -10.79 21.52 -5.47
C ARG A 480 -10.98 20.89 -6.84
N GLN A 481 -12.22 20.67 -7.22
CA GLN A 481 -12.60 20.09 -8.50
C GLN A 481 -13.51 21.08 -9.24
N GLN A 482 -13.20 21.34 -10.50
CA GLN A 482 -14.01 22.13 -11.41
C GLN A 482 -14.38 21.28 -12.61
N ASN A 483 -15.67 21.21 -12.92
CA ASN A 483 -16.15 20.55 -14.11
C ASN A 483 -16.90 21.58 -14.96
N HIS A 484 -16.56 21.64 -16.24
CA HIS A 484 -17.23 22.47 -17.21
C HIS A 484 -17.61 21.62 -18.41
N ASN A 485 -18.88 21.42 -18.65
CA ASN A 485 -19.42 20.73 -19.80
C ASN A 485 -20.09 21.72 -20.73
N GLN A 486 -19.74 21.66 -22.00
CA GLN A 486 -20.36 22.38 -23.09
C GLN A 486 -20.94 21.35 -24.04
N GLN A 487 -22.22 21.35 -24.24
CA GLN A 487 -22.94 20.38 -25.05
C GLN A 487 -23.81 21.10 -26.04
N GLN A 488 -23.73 20.70 -27.30
CA GLN A 488 -24.63 21.10 -28.37
C GLN A 488 -25.48 19.87 -28.72
N GLU A 489 -26.77 20.04 -28.77
CA GLU A 489 -27.76 19.02 -29.07
C GLU A 489 -28.63 19.51 -30.23
N LEU A 490 -28.51 18.88 -31.40
CA LEU A 490 -29.28 19.09 -32.59
C LEU A 490 -30.39 18.06 -32.64
N SER A 491 -31.62 18.48 -32.96
CA SER A 491 -32.79 17.62 -33.03
C SER A 491 -33.50 17.80 -34.39
N ALA A 492 -34.01 16.68 -34.93
CA ALA A 492 -34.80 16.75 -36.15
C ALA A 492 -36.22 17.28 -35.89
N GLU A 493 -36.76 17.07 -34.68
CA GLU A 493 -38.17 17.39 -34.34
C GLU A 493 -38.30 18.60 -33.39
N TYR A 494 -37.26 18.99 -32.64
CA TYR A 494 -37.32 20.04 -31.63
C TYR A 494 -36.25 21.09 -31.84
N GLU A 495 -36.37 22.23 -31.17
CA GLU A 495 -35.34 23.26 -31.15
C GLU A 495 -34.02 22.70 -30.64
N ASP A 496 -32.93 23.14 -31.28
CA ASP A 496 -31.56 22.85 -30.87
C ASP A 496 -31.27 23.41 -29.48
N ARG A 497 -30.40 22.74 -28.74
CA ARG A 497 -29.99 23.18 -27.41
C ARG A 497 -28.49 23.35 -27.31
N ASP A 498 -28.05 24.47 -26.79
CA ASP A 498 -26.69 24.67 -26.28
C ASP A 498 -26.77 24.64 -24.74
N VAL A 499 -26.16 23.63 -24.14
CA VAL A 499 -26.22 23.42 -22.69
C VAL A 499 -24.85 23.60 -22.09
N ASN A 500 -24.67 24.61 -21.26
CA ASN A 500 -23.42 24.85 -20.53
C ASN A 500 -23.64 24.58 -19.05
N THR A 501 -22.88 23.66 -18.51
CA THR A 501 -22.91 23.36 -17.09
C THR A 501 -21.54 23.56 -16.45
N LYS A 502 -21.53 24.15 -15.26
CA LYS A 502 -20.34 24.38 -14.46
C LYS A 502 -20.55 23.84 -13.06
N SER A 503 -19.67 22.99 -12.58
CA SER A 503 -19.67 22.63 -11.19
C SER A 503 -18.34 22.91 -10.51
N LEU A 504 -18.41 23.35 -9.26
CA LEU A 504 -17.27 23.61 -8.40
C LEU A 504 -17.46 22.84 -7.09
N THR A 505 -16.66 21.81 -6.91
CA THR A 505 -16.62 21.05 -5.67
C THR A 505 -15.38 21.39 -4.86
N ARG A 506 -15.53 21.59 -3.56
CA ARG A 506 -14.45 21.79 -2.59
C ARG A 506 -14.64 20.86 -1.44
N SER A 507 -13.60 20.11 -1.12
CA SER A 507 -13.58 19.23 0.07
C SER A 507 -12.36 19.52 0.93
N ARG A 508 -12.55 19.42 2.25
CA ARG A 508 -11.49 19.51 3.26
C ARG A 508 -11.75 18.44 4.28
N MET A 509 -10.71 17.71 4.63
CA MET A 509 -10.78 16.66 5.62
C MET A 509 -9.58 16.77 6.56
N PHE A 510 -9.83 16.65 7.85
CA PHE A 510 -8.84 16.37 8.88
C PHE A 510 -9.14 14.99 9.46
N ALA A 511 -8.11 14.22 9.68
CA ALA A 511 -8.24 12.92 10.34
C ALA A 511 -7.04 12.66 11.25
N GLU A 512 -7.29 12.00 12.38
CA GLU A 512 -6.26 11.48 13.25
C GLU A 512 -6.59 10.04 13.65
N LYS A 513 -5.54 9.26 13.92
CA LYS A 513 -5.62 7.88 14.35
C LYS A 513 -4.53 7.58 15.34
N LEU A 514 -4.92 7.13 16.51
CA LEU A 514 -4.03 6.69 17.57
C LEU A 514 -4.38 5.26 17.97
N PHE A 515 -3.38 4.40 18.06
CA PHE A 515 -3.56 3.11 18.70
C PHE A 515 -2.33 2.66 19.47
N VAL A 516 -2.58 1.87 20.49
CA VAL A 516 -1.60 1.34 21.41
C VAL A 516 -1.73 -0.17 21.45
N THR A 517 -0.61 -0.85 21.25
CA THR A 517 -0.53 -2.31 21.30
C THR A 517 0.28 -2.73 22.53
N HIS A 518 -0.25 -3.67 23.31
CA HIS A 518 0.41 -4.26 24.46
C HIS A 518 0.46 -5.79 24.34
N PRO A 519 1.59 -6.45 24.63
CA PRO A 519 1.64 -7.89 24.75
C PRO A 519 0.68 -8.35 25.87
N LEU A 520 -0.15 -9.34 25.59
CA LEU A 520 -1.08 -9.90 26.56
C LEU A 520 -1.12 -11.44 26.40
N TRP A 521 -0.81 -12.19 27.48
CA TRP A 521 -0.70 -13.66 27.46
C TRP A 521 0.23 -14.17 26.35
N LYS A 522 -0.30 -15.01 25.44
CA LYS A 522 0.45 -15.54 24.27
C LYS A 522 0.20 -14.78 22.99
N GLY A 523 -0.19 -13.51 23.10
CA GLY A 523 -0.55 -12.64 21.99
C GLY A 523 -0.44 -11.19 22.35
N GLN A 524 -1.40 -10.38 21.91
CA GLN A 524 -1.45 -8.94 22.13
C GLN A 524 -2.87 -8.41 22.13
N ILE A 525 -3.05 -7.30 22.82
CA ILE A 525 -4.25 -6.45 22.75
C ILE A 525 -3.87 -5.14 22.07
N GLU A 526 -4.75 -4.65 21.21
CA GLU A 526 -4.64 -3.35 20.53
C GLU A 526 -5.89 -2.53 20.86
N ILE A 527 -5.72 -1.32 21.33
CA ILE A 527 -6.79 -0.37 21.65
C ILE A 527 -6.47 0.93 20.93
N GLY A 528 -7.45 1.55 20.32
CA GLY A 528 -7.25 2.80 19.63
C GLY A 528 -8.52 3.51 19.28
N GLU A 529 -8.34 4.66 18.63
CA GLU A 529 -9.42 5.48 18.08
C GLU A 529 -9.01 6.10 16.75
N GLU A 530 -10.00 6.42 15.96
CA GLU A 530 -9.85 7.19 14.72
C GLU A 530 -10.92 8.27 14.72
N TYR A 531 -10.49 9.52 14.46
CA TYR A 531 -11.39 10.66 14.31
C TYR A 531 -11.26 11.22 12.91
N THR A 532 -12.39 11.55 12.27
CA THR A 532 -12.41 12.27 11.00
C THR A 532 -13.39 13.43 11.07
N ASN A 533 -13.05 14.52 10.37
CA ASN A 533 -13.91 15.67 10.18
C ASN A 533 -13.81 16.13 8.73
N THR A 534 -14.93 16.08 8.01
CA THR A 534 -15.01 16.36 6.58
C THR A 534 -16.00 17.48 6.32
N ARG A 535 -15.62 18.40 5.43
CA ARG A 535 -16.51 19.40 4.84
C ARG A 535 -16.46 19.27 3.34
N TRP A 536 -17.61 19.07 2.74
CA TRP A 536 -17.80 18.99 1.31
C TRP A 536 -18.80 20.03 0.85
N LYS A 537 -18.48 20.76 -0.24
CA LYS A 537 -19.35 21.77 -0.85
C LYS A 537 -19.38 21.57 -2.35
N SER A 538 -20.57 21.59 -2.94
CA SER A 538 -20.79 21.58 -4.38
C SER A 538 -21.65 22.78 -4.78
N ARG A 539 -21.25 23.45 -5.83
CA ARG A 539 -22.05 24.45 -6.53
C ARG A 539 -22.17 24.05 -7.98
N PHE A 540 -23.39 24.00 -8.47
CA PHE A 540 -23.71 23.68 -9.85
C PHE A 540 -24.49 24.86 -10.47
N ASP A 541 -24.04 25.28 -11.64
CA ASP A 541 -24.63 26.43 -12.38
C ASP A 541 -24.93 25.98 -13.83
N ASN A 542 -26.16 26.21 -14.32
CA ASN A 542 -26.59 26.11 -15.72
C ASN A 542 -27.19 27.46 -16.15
N PRO A 543 -26.47 28.28 -16.93
CA PRO A 543 -26.90 29.62 -17.32
C PRO A 543 -28.19 29.64 -18.17
N GLU A 544 -28.38 28.59 -18.99
CA GLU A 544 -29.54 28.49 -19.88
C GLU A 544 -30.83 28.11 -19.15
N GLY A 545 -30.72 27.58 -17.93
CA GLY A 545 -31.86 27.25 -17.09
C GLY A 545 -32.56 25.91 -17.41
N TYR A 546 -31.98 25.08 -18.26
CA TYR A 546 -32.53 23.72 -18.53
C TYR A 546 -32.49 22.82 -17.29
N ILE A 547 -31.60 23.11 -16.37
CA ILE A 547 -31.45 22.40 -15.08
C ILE A 547 -31.35 23.48 -13.99
N ALA A 548 -31.96 23.20 -12.85
CA ALA A 548 -31.88 24.05 -11.68
C ALA A 548 -30.45 24.20 -11.14
N ASN A 549 -30.05 25.42 -10.83
CA ASN A 549 -28.82 25.70 -10.12
C ASN A 549 -28.90 25.13 -8.68
N SER A 550 -27.80 24.63 -8.15
CA SER A 550 -27.74 24.09 -6.81
C SER A 550 -26.49 24.51 -6.03
N ASN A 551 -26.59 24.51 -4.70
CA ASN A 551 -25.49 24.81 -3.79
C ASN A 551 -25.67 23.97 -2.55
N ASN A 552 -24.95 22.85 -2.50
CA ASN A 552 -25.04 21.84 -1.45
C ASN A 552 -23.78 21.84 -0.57
N GLU A 553 -23.96 21.63 0.73
CA GLU A 553 -22.86 21.51 1.68
C GLU A 553 -23.14 20.35 2.65
N GLN A 554 -22.12 19.55 2.92
CA GLN A 554 -22.17 18.46 3.89
C GLN A 554 -21.04 18.62 4.89
N HIS A 555 -21.35 18.44 6.17
CA HIS A 555 -20.40 18.35 7.27
C HIS A 555 -20.56 17.00 7.93
N GLU A 556 -19.48 16.22 7.97
CA GLU A 556 -19.51 14.91 8.62
C GLU A 556 -18.36 14.78 9.60
N SER A 557 -18.67 14.27 10.79
CA SER A 557 -17.69 13.89 11.81
C SER A 557 -17.91 12.44 12.20
N ASP A 558 -16.82 11.69 12.36
CA ASP A 558 -16.83 10.29 12.78
C ASP A 558 -15.82 10.11 13.93
N ILE A 559 -16.26 9.49 15.03
CA ILE A 559 -15.42 9.08 16.16
C ILE A 559 -15.55 7.57 16.29
N ALA A 560 -14.43 6.88 16.23
CA ALA A 560 -14.42 5.44 16.09
C ALA A 560 -13.39 4.73 16.99
N PRO A 561 -13.68 4.54 18.29
CA PRO A 561 -12.88 3.71 19.17
C PRO A 561 -12.98 2.23 18.82
N PHE A 562 -11.88 1.50 19.03
CA PHE A 562 -11.84 0.06 18.79
C PHE A 562 -10.93 -0.67 19.76
N VAL A 563 -11.18 -1.98 19.89
CA VAL A 563 -10.33 -2.94 20.60
C VAL A 563 -10.19 -4.20 19.78
N GLU A 564 -8.98 -4.75 19.72
CA GLU A 564 -8.69 -6.02 19.05
C GLU A 564 -7.75 -6.88 19.89
N LEU A 565 -8.15 -8.11 20.15
CA LEU A 565 -7.40 -9.13 20.88
C LEU A 565 -6.91 -10.18 19.90
N ARG A 566 -5.60 -10.46 19.87
CA ARG A 566 -5.00 -11.56 19.11
C ARG A 566 -4.29 -12.51 20.05
N GLN A 567 -4.59 -13.82 19.95
CA GLN A 567 -4.05 -14.85 20.85
C GLN A 567 -3.61 -16.10 20.09
N ARG A 568 -2.58 -16.77 20.61
CA ARG A 568 -2.15 -18.05 20.12
C ARG A 568 -2.40 -19.13 21.17
N LEU A 569 -3.30 -20.08 20.85
CA LEU A 569 -3.66 -21.21 21.69
C LEU A 569 -3.18 -22.52 21.03
N GLY A 570 -2.00 -22.97 21.41
CA GLY A 570 -1.36 -24.11 20.76
C GLY A 570 -1.12 -23.85 19.27
N ARG A 571 -1.76 -24.63 18.41
CA ARG A 571 -1.71 -24.48 16.95
C ARG A 571 -2.76 -23.49 16.38
N PHE A 572 -3.69 -23.03 17.23
CA PHE A 572 -4.71 -22.09 16.80
C PHE A 572 -4.25 -20.65 16.99
N GLN A 573 -4.54 -19.80 16.01
CA GLN A 573 -4.44 -18.35 16.10
C GLN A 573 -5.85 -17.79 16.11
N LEU A 574 -6.17 -17.01 17.12
CA LEU A 574 -7.47 -16.40 17.33
C LEU A 574 -7.34 -14.88 17.27
N SER A 575 -8.31 -14.22 16.65
CA SER A 575 -8.47 -12.77 16.70
C SER A 575 -9.94 -12.45 16.96
N ALA A 576 -10.20 -11.49 17.85
CA ALA A 576 -11.52 -10.93 18.09
C ALA A 576 -11.40 -9.42 18.25
N GLY A 577 -12.24 -8.67 17.57
CA GLY A 577 -12.22 -7.22 17.58
C GLY A 577 -13.62 -6.63 17.59
N LEU A 578 -13.76 -5.46 18.20
CA LEU A 578 -14.96 -4.65 18.20
C LEU A 578 -14.58 -3.20 17.90
N ARG A 579 -15.26 -2.60 16.95
CA ARG A 579 -15.19 -1.18 16.62
C ARG A 579 -16.59 -0.59 16.79
N TYR A 580 -16.67 0.56 17.44
CA TYR A 580 -17.86 1.39 17.50
C TYR A 580 -17.63 2.62 16.62
N GLU A 581 -18.62 3.06 15.88
CA GLU A 581 -18.57 4.29 15.09
C GLU A 581 -19.77 5.16 15.41
N HIS A 582 -19.49 6.41 15.82
CA HIS A 582 -20.47 7.48 15.97
C HIS A 582 -20.26 8.50 14.86
N VAL A 583 -21.18 8.52 13.90
CA VAL A 583 -21.13 9.39 12.73
C VAL A 583 -22.24 10.41 12.78
N LYS A 584 -21.90 11.68 12.71
CA LYS A 584 -22.86 12.79 12.58
C LYS A 584 -22.66 13.46 11.23
N SER A 585 -23.70 13.44 10.39
CA SER A 585 -23.72 14.06 9.07
C SER A 585 -24.81 15.14 9.02
N GLU A 586 -24.43 16.36 8.67
CA GLU A 586 -25.31 17.53 8.51
C GLU A 586 -25.32 17.97 7.05
N TYR A 587 -26.52 18.26 6.54
CA TYR A 587 -26.75 18.64 5.14
C TYR A 587 -27.35 20.01 5.02
N PHE A 588 -26.86 20.83 4.07
CA PHE A 588 -27.30 22.19 3.84
C PHE A 588 -27.55 22.42 2.34
N VAL A 589 -28.64 23.09 2.02
CA VAL A 589 -28.98 23.55 0.67
C VAL A 589 -29.04 25.06 0.71
N SER A 590 -28.21 25.73 -0.14
CA SER A 590 -28.12 27.18 -0.17
C SER A 590 -27.90 27.85 1.20
N GLY A 591 -27.12 27.18 2.06
CA GLY A 591 -26.79 27.64 3.42
C GLY A 591 -27.87 27.36 4.48
N GLN A 592 -29.01 26.79 4.10
CA GLN A 592 -30.07 26.39 5.02
C GLN A 592 -29.92 24.89 5.36
N ARG A 593 -29.88 24.58 6.65
CA ARG A 593 -29.85 23.21 7.14
C ARG A 593 -31.14 22.47 6.79
N ARG A 594 -31.00 21.26 6.30
CA ARG A 594 -32.10 20.33 5.97
C ARG A 594 -32.12 19.18 6.96
N ASP A 595 -32.92 19.31 8.02
CA ASP A 595 -32.95 18.34 9.13
C ASP A 595 -33.35 16.93 8.68
N GLU A 596 -34.24 16.81 7.71
CA GLU A 596 -34.69 15.57 7.10
C GLU A 596 -33.57 14.80 6.36
N GLN A 597 -32.50 15.48 5.97
CA GLN A 597 -31.33 14.91 5.31
C GLN A 597 -30.13 14.76 6.25
N CYS A 598 -30.23 15.32 7.48
CA CYS A 598 -29.23 15.10 8.53
C CYS A 598 -29.35 13.70 9.11
N ARG A 599 -28.21 13.08 9.44
CA ARG A 599 -28.17 11.70 9.95
C ARG A 599 -27.18 11.59 11.11
N THR A 600 -27.53 10.71 12.04
CA THR A 600 -26.62 10.23 13.08
C THR A 600 -26.67 8.71 13.08
N TYR A 601 -25.52 8.07 13.08
CA TYR A 601 -25.37 6.63 13.10
C TYR A 601 -24.53 6.22 14.30
N ASP A 602 -25.02 5.20 15.02
CA ASP A 602 -24.34 4.57 16.14
C ASP A 602 -24.30 3.06 15.86
N ASP A 603 -23.14 2.58 15.38
CA ASP A 603 -23.01 1.22 14.89
C ASP A 603 -21.83 0.48 15.52
N PHE A 604 -22.05 -0.81 15.83
CA PHE A 604 -21.00 -1.74 16.26
C PHE A 604 -20.58 -2.66 15.11
N PHE A 605 -19.26 -2.83 14.95
CA PHE A 605 -18.64 -3.63 13.91
C PHE A 605 -17.76 -4.72 14.54
N PRO A 606 -18.35 -5.87 14.92
CA PRO A 606 -17.60 -7.02 15.41
C PRO A 606 -16.81 -7.69 14.28
N SER A 607 -15.66 -8.26 14.64
CA SER A 607 -14.86 -9.13 13.79
C SER A 607 -14.25 -10.26 14.59
N ALA A 608 -14.18 -11.46 14.01
CA ALA A 608 -13.57 -12.62 14.64
C ALA A 608 -12.88 -13.49 13.59
N SER A 609 -11.77 -14.11 13.95
CA SER A 609 -11.14 -15.11 13.11
C SER A 609 -10.47 -16.22 13.92
N VAL A 610 -10.44 -17.40 13.35
CA VAL A 610 -9.69 -18.55 13.85
C VAL A 610 -8.93 -19.19 12.69
N SER A 611 -7.65 -19.48 12.90
CA SER A 611 -6.85 -20.21 11.92
C SER A 611 -6.00 -21.25 12.59
N THR A 612 -5.67 -22.31 11.84
CA THR A 612 -4.83 -23.41 12.30
C THR A 612 -4.04 -23.98 11.14
N SER A 613 -2.92 -24.62 11.47
CA SER A 613 -2.11 -25.36 10.50
C SER A 613 -1.76 -26.74 11.05
N ALA A 614 -1.89 -27.77 10.20
CA ALA A 614 -1.52 -29.14 10.53
C ALA A 614 -0.83 -29.79 9.32
N LYS A 615 0.48 -30.08 9.44
CA LYS A 615 1.31 -30.58 8.34
C LYS A 615 1.20 -29.66 7.10
N ASN A 616 0.64 -30.16 6.03
CA ASN A 616 0.47 -29.44 4.75
C ASN A 616 -0.91 -28.75 4.61
N LEU A 617 -1.79 -28.87 5.61
CA LEU A 617 -3.12 -28.29 5.58
C LEU A 617 -3.15 -27.04 6.45
N GLN A 618 -3.66 -25.93 5.91
CA GLN A 618 -3.91 -24.69 6.62
C GLN A 618 -5.39 -24.33 6.45
N LEU A 619 -6.02 -23.93 7.52
CA LEU A 619 -7.44 -23.59 7.58
C LEU A 619 -7.60 -22.22 8.24
N SER A 620 -8.49 -21.39 7.71
CA SER A 620 -8.91 -20.16 8.34
C SER A 620 -10.41 -19.95 8.16
N PHE A 621 -11.06 -19.52 9.22
CA PHE A 621 -12.45 -19.06 9.23
C PHE A 621 -12.48 -17.66 9.80
N SER A 622 -13.25 -16.75 9.19
CA SER A 622 -13.43 -15.40 9.71
C SER A 622 -14.83 -14.85 9.43
N TYR A 623 -15.28 -14.02 10.37
CA TYR A 623 -16.51 -13.23 10.27
C TYR A 623 -16.18 -11.76 10.50
N ALA A 624 -16.84 -10.86 9.75
CA ALA A 624 -16.81 -9.43 10.03
C ALA A 624 -18.13 -8.76 9.59
N LYS A 625 -18.68 -7.89 10.44
CA LYS A 625 -19.68 -6.89 10.03
C LYS A 625 -18.94 -5.67 9.46
N ARG A 626 -19.40 -5.14 8.33
CA ARG A 626 -18.83 -4.01 7.63
C ARG A 626 -19.90 -3.04 7.16
N THR A 627 -19.48 -1.84 6.74
CA THR A 627 -20.39 -0.85 6.15
C THR A 627 -19.79 -0.30 4.85
N SER A 628 -20.63 0.32 4.02
CA SER A 628 -20.20 1.16 2.91
C SER A 628 -21.04 2.42 2.93
N ARG A 629 -20.42 3.56 3.22
CA ARG A 629 -21.07 4.86 3.18
C ARG A 629 -21.04 5.40 1.76
N PRO A 630 -22.15 5.98 1.26
CA PRO A 630 -22.16 6.61 -0.07
C PRO A 630 -21.10 7.70 -0.17
N ALA A 631 -20.52 7.88 -1.37
CA ALA A 631 -19.69 9.04 -1.67
C ALA A 631 -20.50 10.34 -1.59
N TYR A 632 -19.87 11.46 -1.26
CA TYR A 632 -20.56 12.74 -1.06
C TYR A 632 -21.32 13.21 -2.30
N TRP A 633 -20.79 12.95 -3.50
CA TRP A 633 -21.48 13.30 -4.75
C TRP A 633 -22.76 12.48 -4.99
N LEU A 634 -22.83 11.25 -4.47
CA LEU A 634 -24.05 10.40 -4.50
C LEU A 634 -25.15 10.92 -3.56
N LEU A 635 -24.75 11.63 -2.51
CA LEU A 635 -25.67 12.27 -1.56
C LEU A 635 -26.08 13.68 -1.99
N SER A 636 -25.56 14.19 -3.10
CA SER A 636 -25.94 15.50 -3.65
C SER A 636 -27.29 15.42 -4.34
N SER A 637 -28.09 16.48 -4.22
CA SER A 637 -29.31 16.69 -5.02
C SER A 637 -29.04 17.40 -6.35
N ASP A 638 -27.76 17.54 -6.74
CA ASP A 638 -27.39 18.13 -8.03
C ASP A 638 -27.93 17.28 -9.18
N VAL A 639 -28.61 17.90 -10.14
CA VAL A 639 -29.06 17.24 -11.35
C VAL A 639 -28.06 17.51 -12.47
N THR A 640 -27.59 16.47 -13.12
CA THR A 640 -26.66 16.53 -14.27
C THR A 640 -27.43 16.28 -15.55
N TYR A 641 -27.17 17.10 -16.58
CA TYR A 641 -27.75 16.94 -17.91
C TYR A 641 -26.91 15.94 -18.73
N ALA A 642 -27.47 14.82 -19.10
CA ALA A 642 -26.86 13.91 -20.06
C ALA A 642 -27.34 14.27 -21.49
N ASN A 643 -28.65 14.35 -21.72
CA ASN A 643 -29.32 14.89 -22.90
C ASN A 643 -30.74 15.26 -22.53
N ARG A 644 -31.56 15.83 -23.49
CA ARG A 644 -32.93 16.22 -23.20
C ARG A 644 -33.86 15.15 -22.67
N LEU A 645 -33.50 13.86 -22.85
CA LEU A 645 -34.30 12.73 -22.43
C LEU A 645 -33.74 12.05 -21.17
N ASN A 646 -32.49 12.33 -20.81
CA ASN A 646 -31.82 11.67 -19.71
C ASN A 646 -31.14 12.67 -18.79
N LEU A 647 -31.58 12.72 -17.56
CA LEU A 647 -31.01 13.45 -16.45
C LEU A 647 -30.44 12.48 -15.43
N GLU A 648 -29.44 12.90 -14.67
CA GLU A 648 -28.85 12.10 -13.60
C GLU A 648 -28.83 12.89 -12.30
N THR A 649 -29.11 12.24 -11.17
CA THR A 649 -29.03 12.87 -9.83
C THR A 649 -28.53 11.89 -8.78
N GLY A 650 -27.91 12.40 -7.73
CA GLY A 650 -27.68 11.66 -6.51
C GLY A 650 -28.96 11.50 -5.68
N ASN A 651 -28.83 10.92 -4.50
CA ASN A 651 -29.94 10.75 -3.57
C ASN A 651 -29.47 11.03 -2.12
N PRO A 652 -29.86 12.18 -1.53
CA PRO A 652 -29.46 12.56 -0.18
C PRO A 652 -30.08 11.69 0.92
N TYR A 653 -31.04 10.83 0.56
CA TYR A 653 -31.73 9.95 1.52
C TYR A 653 -31.08 8.56 1.63
N LEU A 654 -29.96 8.30 0.92
CA LEU A 654 -29.26 7.03 0.97
C LEU A 654 -28.80 6.68 2.38
N LYS A 655 -29.00 5.43 2.74
CA LYS A 655 -28.47 4.81 3.97
C LYS A 655 -27.14 4.12 3.68
N PRO A 656 -26.24 4.00 4.66
CA PRO A 656 -25.06 3.15 4.56
C PRO A 656 -25.45 1.68 4.34
N VAL A 657 -24.78 1.04 3.40
CA VAL A 657 -24.90 -0.40 3.16
C VAL A 657 -24.20 -1.16 4.29
N LYS A 658 -24.79 -2.24 4.79
CA LYS A 658 -24.18 -3.09 5.83
C LYS A 658 -23.94 -4.49 5.28
N TYR A 659 -22.77 -5.06 5.58
CA TYR A 659 -22.35 -6.38 5.12
C TYR A 659 -22.04 -7.27 6.31
N HIS A 660 -22.55 -8.51 6.26
CA HIS A 660 -22.15 -9.60 7.14
C HIS A 660 -21.36 -10.60 6.30
N ASN A 661 -20.06 -10.68 6.52
CA ASN A 661 -19.13 -11.45 5.70
C ASN A 661 -18.64 -12.68 6.46
N LEU A 662 -18.86 -13.87 5.89
CA LEU A 662 -18.28 -15.13 6.35
C LEU A 662 -17.24 -15.58 5.31
N ASN A 663 -16.03 -15.91 5.77
CA ASN A 663 -14.95 -16.32 4.90
C ASN A 663 -14.32 -17.61 5.39
N ILE A 664 -14.09 -18.56 4.49
CA ILE A 664 -13.38 -19.82 4.73
C ILE A 664 -12.23 -19.92 3.74
N MET A 665 -11.02 -20.18 4.25
CA MET A 665 -9.85 -20.45 3.43
C MET A 665 -9.26 -21.81 3.81
N VAL A 666 -9.01 -22.61 2.80
CA VAL A 666 -8.38 -23.94 2.91
C VAL A 666 -7.19 -23.94 1.97
N MET A 667 -6.01 -24.31 2.49
CA MET A 667 -4.82 -24.48 1.68
C MET A 667 -4.20 -25.85 1.95
N TRP A 668 -3.93 -26.58 0.87
CA TRP A 668 -3.28 -27.87 0.90
C TRP A 668 -2.14 -27.93 -0.10
N LYS A 669 -0.90 -27.90 0.41
CA LYS A 669 0.32 -27.80 -0.43
C LYS A 669 0.27 -26.61 -1.39
N TRP A 670 0.07 -26.86 -2.68
CA TRP A 670 0.02 -25.89 -3.77
C TRP A 670 -1.40 -25.57 -4.26
N LEU A 671 -2.43 -26.22 -3.67
CA LEU A 671 -3.84 -25.99 -3.92
C LEU A 671 -4.44 -25.11 -2.83
N TYR A 672 -5.38 -24.25 -3.21
CA TYR A 672 -6.15 -23.46 -2.25
C TYR A 672 -7.61 -23.31 -2.69
N LEU A 673 -8.50 -23.32 -1.72
CA LEU A 673 -9.93 -22.99 -1.86
C LEU A 673 -10.23 -21.81 -0.94
N MET A 674 -10.85 -20.79 -1.50
CA MET A 674 -11.31 -19.63 -0.76
C MET A 674 -12.78 -19.42 -1.04
N THR A 675 -13.59 -19.27 -0.01
CA THR A 675 -15.01 -18.98 -0.13
C THR A 675 -15.37 -17.78 0.70
N ASN A 676 -16.26 -16.95 0.22
CA ASN A 676 -16.86 -15.85 0.96
C ASN A 676 -18.37 -15.83 0.70
N TYR A 677 -19.14 -15.87 1.79
CA TYR A 677 -20.56 -15.57 1.76
C TYR A 677 -20.76 -14.17 2.35
N SER A 678 -21.53 -13.35 1.66
CA SER A 678 -21.84 -11.98 2.06
C SER A 678 -23.35 -11.78 2.05
N HIS A 679 -23.89 -11.40 3.21
CA HIS A 679 -25.25 -10.89 3.35
C HIS A 679 -25.19 -9.37 3.42
N CYS A 680 -25.83 -8.70 2.47
CA CYS A 680 -25.84 -7.26 2.29
C CYS A 680 -27.21 -6.69 2.63
N VAL A 681 -27.27 -5.78 3.58
CA VAL A 681 -28.48 -5.05 3.98
C VAL A 681 -28.42 -3.64 3.43
N ASP A 682 -29.54 -3.12 2.95
CA ASP A 682 -29.67 -1.81 2.28
C ASP A 682 -28.72 -1.63 1.07
N PRO A 683 -28.55 -2.64 0.14
CA PRO A 683 -27.70 -2.46 -1.04
C PRO A 683 -28.16 -1.26 -1.86
N ILE A 684 -27.21 -0.50 -2.39
CA ILE A 684 -27.49 0.65 -3.26
C ILE A 684 -27.42 0.18 -4.70
N LEU A 685 -28.54 0.29 -5.41
CA LEU A 685 -28.67 -0.09 -6.82
C LEU A 685 -29.10 1.12 -7.66
N SER A 686 -28.67 1.13 -8.93
CA SER A 686 -29.13 2.09 -9.92
C SER A 686 -30.62 1.88 -10.22
N THR A 687 -31.33 2.99 -10.34
CA THR A 687 -32.72 3.00 -10.79
C THR A 687 -32.91 4.16 -11.76
N ILE A 688 -33.88 4.04 -12.61
CA ILE A 688 -34.27 5.11 -13.54
C ILE A 688 -35.79 5.24 -13.44
N GLU A 689 -36.23 6.48 -13.31
CA GLU A 689 -37.63 6.85 -13.15
C GLU A 689 -38.01 7.82 -14.25
N SER A 690 -39.19 7.65 -14.85
CA SER A 690 -39.74 8.68 -15.75
C SER A 690 -40.18 9.88 -14.93
N MET A 691 -39.96 11.08 -15.43
CA MET A 691 -40.45 12.29 -14.77
C MET A 691 -41.98 12.36 -14.90
N GLU A 692 -42.67 12.70 -13.78
CA GLU A 692 -44.13 12.87 -13.76
C GLU A 692 -44.66 13.87 -14.78
N GLN A 693 -43.85 14.88 -15.09
CA GLN A 693 -44.21 15.99 -16.00
C GLN A 693 -44.03 15.64 -17.48
N ASP A 694 -43.13 14.70 -17.82
CA ASP A 694 -42.87 14.23 -19.17
C ASP A 694 -42.34 12.81 -19.11
N SER A 695 -43.14 11.83 -19.50
CA SER A 695 -42.83 10.43 -19.48
C SER A 695 -41.64 10.01 -20.38
N LYS A 696 -41.25 10.91 -21.32
CA LYS A 696 -40.07 10.72 -22.18
C LYS A 696 -38.76 11.04 -21.46
N VAL A 697 -38.80 11.89 -20.42
CA VAL A 697 -37.60 12.31 -19.67
C VAL A 697 -37.37 11.36 -18.52
N ASN A 698 -36.18 10.79 -18.48
CA ASN A 698 -35.75 9.83 -17.47
C ASN A 698 -34.79 10.48 -16.49
N LEU A 699 -34.98 10.18 -15.23
CA LEU A 699 -34.07 10.57 -14.14
C LEU A 699 -33.35 9.32 -13.62
N ALA A 700 -32.10 9.20 -14.00
CA ALA A 700 -31.23 8.17 -13.45
C ALA A 700 -30.80 8.56 -12.04
N THR A 701 -31.00 7.65 -11.08
CA THR A 701 -30.64 7.85 -9.66
C THR A 701 -30.28 6.52 -9.02
N ILE A 702 -30.07 6.52 -7.73
CA ILE A 702 -29.72 5.35 -6.94
C ILE A 702 -30.61 5.26 -5.70
N LYS A 703 -30.98 4.05 -5.30
CA LYS A 703 -31.81 3.79 -4.11
C LYS A 703 -31.28 2.61 -3.29
N ASN A 704 -31.60 2.59 -2.00
CA ASN A 704 -31.42 1.41 -1.18
C ASN A 704 -32.53 0.40 -1.48
N TYR A 705 -32.14 -0.87 -1.56
CA TYR A 705 -33.04 -2.04 -1.64
C TYR A 705 -32.95 -2.81 -0.33
N ASP A 706 -33.81 -3.81 -0.16
CA ASP A 706 -33.92 -4.54 1.13
C ASP A 706 -32.63 -5.32 1.44
N HIS A 707 -32.31 -6.33 0.62
CA HIS A 707 -31.11 -7.13 0.83
C HIS A 707 -30.61 -7.77 -0.46
N ALA A 708 -29.36 -8.20 -0.46
CA ALA A 708 -28.74 -9.01 -1.47
C ALA A 708 -27.72 -9.96 -0.84
N ASP A 709 -27.64 -11.19 -1.35
CA ASP A 709 -26.69 -12.17 -0.89
C ASP A 709 -25.78 -12.58 -2.05
N TRP A 710 -24.55 -12.98 -1.76
CA TRP A 710 -23.72 -13.65 -2.74
C TRP A 710 -22.70 -14.58 -2.11
N LEU A 711 -22.41 -15.64 -2.82
CA LEU A 711 -21.32 -16.58 -2.54
C LEU A 711 -20.27 -16.44 -3.62
N THR A 712 -19.03 -16.25 -3.21
CA THR A 712 -17.86 -16.37 -4.08
C THR A 712 -17.03 -17.56 -3.66
N ALA A 713 -16.55 -18.35 -4.62
CA ALA A 713 -15.65 -19.47 -4.36
C ALA A 713 -14.55 -19.48 -5.42
N THR A 714 -13.29 -19.53 -4.98
CA THR A 714 -12.12 -19.59 -5.86
C THR A 714 -11.30 -20.83 -5.51
N LEU A 715 -11.18 -21.72 -6.50
CA LEU A 715 -10.22 -22.84 -6.47
C LEU A 715 -8.99 -22.44 -7.28
N GLY A 716 -7.82 -22.52 -6.68
CA GLY A 716 -6.59 -22.15 -7.35
C GLY A 716 -5.43 -23.09 -7.09
N ALA A 717 -4.45 -23.01 -7.99
CA ALA A 717 -3.24 -23.83 -7.98
C ALA A 717 -2.04 -23.03 -8.45
N GLN A 718 -0.91 -23.15 -7.75
CA GLN A 718 0.35 -22.54 -8.16
C GLN A 718 1.53 -23.47 -7.83
N LYS A 719 2.37 -23.76 -8.84
CA LYS A 719 3.53 -24.65 -8.65
C LYS A 719 4.70 -24.20 -9.53
N ASN A 720 5.94 -24.40 -9.07
CA ASN A 720 7.12 -24.30 -9.94
C ASN A 720 7.41 -25.67 -10.53
N VAL A 721 7.71 -25.68 -11.82
CA VAL A 721 8.12 -26.87 -12.56
C VAL A 721 9.45 -26.56 -13.23
N LYS A 722 10.53 -27.21 -12.81
CA LYS A 722 11.81 -27.14 -13.49
C LYS A 722 11.70 -27.98 -14.75
N LEU A 723 11.75 -27.36 -15.93
CA LEU A 723 11.67 -28.06 -17.23
C LEU A 723 13.03 -28.63 -17.61
N CYS A 724 14.09 -27.83 -17.46
CA CYS A 724 15.49 -28.24 -17.62
C CYS A 724 16.38 -27.24 -16.86
N ASP A 725 17.71 -27.40 -16.93
CA ASP A 725 18.64 -26.49 -16.27
C ASP A 725 18.53 -25.08 -16.84
N GLY A 726 18.27 -24.11 -15.93
CA GLY A 726 18.07 -22.70 -16.28
C GLY A 726 16.66 -22.34 -16.77
N ILE A 727 15.75 -23.30 -17.01
CA ILE A 727 14.40 -23.02 -17.46
C ILE A 727 13.37 -23.50 -16.41
N THR A 728 12.61 -22.56 -15.87
CA THR A 728 11.54 -22.86 -14.91
C THR A 728 10.21 -22.34 -15.43
N TRP A 729 9.18 -23.20 -15.44
CA TRP A 729 7.82 -22.85 -15.72
C TRP A 729 7.01 -22.74 -14.43
N THR A 730 6.26 -21.66 -14.29
CA THR A 730 5.41 -21.40 -13.12
C THR A 730 3.97 -21.18 -13.59
N PRO A 731 3.17 -22.24 -13.69
CA PRO A 731 1.72 -22.10 -13.89
C PRO A 731 1.03 -21.58 -12.65
N GLN A 732 0.03 -20.74 -12.85
CA GLN A 732 -0.85 -20.19 -11.83
C GLN A 732 -2.27 -20.12 -12.38
N TYR A 733 -3.15 -20.98 -11.90
CA TYR A 733 -4.49 -21.16 -12.43
C TYR A 733 -5.52 -20.94 -11.33
N ASN A 734 -6.56 -20.18 -11.65
CA ASN A 734 -7.69 -19.90 -10.78
C ASN A 734 -8.99 -20.11 -11.54
N VAL A 735 -9.94 -20.78 -10.90
CA VAL A 735 -11.32 -20.86 -11.31
C VAL A 735 -12.17 -20.26 -10.19
N SER A 736 -12.91 -19.23 -10.50
CA SER A 736 -13.75 -18.52 -9.53
C SER A 736 -15.22 -18.58 -9.96
N LEU A 737 -16.09 -18.86 -9.00
CA LEU A 737 -17.54 -18.81 -9.13
C LEU A 737 -18.05 -17.64 -8.31
N MET A 738 -18.89 -16.80 -8.88
CA MET A 738 -19.72 -15.83 -8.17
C MET A 738 -21.19 -16.18 -8.37
N LYS A 739 -21.89 -16.49 -7.29
CA LYS A 739 -23.31 -16.79 -7.26
C LYS A 739 -24.03 -15.74 -6.42
N PRO A 740 -24.71 -14.78 -7.04
CA PRO A 740 -25.60 -13.85 -6.34
C PRO A 740 -26.99 -14.42 -6.08
N TRP A 741 -27.67 -13.85 -5.11
CA TRP A 741 -29.10 -13.94 -4.86
C TRP A 741 -29.59 -12.50 -4.66
N LEU A 742 -30.14 -11.93 -5.72
CA LEU A 742 -30.67 -10.57 -5.75
C LEU A 742 -31.99 -10.59 -6.49
N LYS A 743 -32.96 -9.90 -5.95
CA LYS A 743 -34.24 -9.62 -6.56
C LYS A 743 -34.44 -8.12 -6.66
N SER A 744 -34.96 -7.65 -7.76
CA SER A 744 -35.31 -6.25 -7.97
C SER A 744 -36.63 -6.18 -8.75
N THR A 745 -37.17 -4.98 -8.93
CA THR A 745 -38.43 -4.79 -9.65
C THR A 745 -38.15 -4.39 -11.11
N PHE A 746 -38.82 -5.07 -12.05
CA PHE A 746 -38.83 -4.73 -13.46
C PHE A 746 -40.25 -4.87 -14.02
N LEU A 747 -40.79 -3.82 -14.61
CA LEU A 747 -42.17 -3.71 -15.08
C LEU A 747 -43.23 -4.01 -14.00
N GLY A 748 -42.97 -3.61 -12.77
CA GLY A 748 -43.87 -3.88 -11.65
C GLY A 748 -43.79 -5.29 -11.08
N GLU A 749 -43.05 -6.20 -11.71
CA GLU A 749 -42.86 -7.58 -11.29
C GLU A 749 -41.46 -7.81 -10.68
N GLU A 750 -41.33 -8.86 -9.84
CA GLU A 750 -40.07 -9.29 -9.29
C GLU A 750 -39.19 -9.94 -10.38
N LYS A 751 -38.03 -9.34 -10.66
CA LYS A 751 -37.00 -9.89 -11.52
C LYS A 751 -35.85 -10.46 -10.70
N ASN A 752 -35.46 -11.66 -11.08
CA ASN A 752 -34.40 -12.42 -10.41
C ASN A 752 -33.05 -12.22 -11.12
N PHE A 753 -32.00 -11.88 -10.34
CA PHE A 753 -30.62 -11.67 -10.82
C PHE A 753 -29.67 -12.75 -10.28
N ASN A 754 -30.11 -13.98 -10.20
CA ASN A 754 -29.41 -15.10 -9.55
C ASN A 754 -28.48 -15.88 -10.47
N HIS A 755 -28.20 -15.42 -11.70
CA HIS A 755 -27.36 -16.14 -12.63
C HIS A 755 -25.89 -16.14 -12.21
N PRO A 756 -25.23 -17.31 -12.05
CA PRO A 756 -23.84 -17.37 -11.66
C PRO A 756 -22.91 -16.93 -12.78
N MET A 757 -21.76 -16.38 -12.41
CA MET A 757 -20.66 -16.01 -13.29
C MET A 757 -19.41 -16.83 -12.95
N LEU A 758 -18.79 -17.43 -13.94
CA LEU A 758 -17.50 -18.10 -13.82
C LEU A 758 -16.39 -17.21 -14.37
N THR A 759 -15.26 -17.19 -13.66
CA THR A 759 -14.04 -16.53 -14.12
C THR A 759 -12.90 -17.52 -14.14
N LEU A 760 -12.18 -17.60 -15.25
CA LEU A 760 -10.99 -18.41 -15.44
C LEU A 760 -9.77 -17.50 -15.62
N GLN A 761 -8.72 -17.72 -14.84
CA GLN A 761 -7.45 -17.01 -14.94
C GLN A 761 -6.32 -18.03 -15.07
N LEU A 762 -5.59 -17.98 -16.19
CA LEU A 762 -4.46 -18.85 -16.48
C LEU A 762 -3.21 -18.01 -16.68
N GLY A 763 -2.38 -17.93 -15.65
CA GLY A 763 -1.10 -17.25 -15.71
C GLY A 763 0.04 -18.25 -15.94
N ASN A 764 0.95 -17.93 -16.85
CA ASN A 764 2.13 -18.71 -17.13
C ASN A 764 3.35 -17.81 -17.13
N ILE A 765 4.38 -18.20 -16.36
CA ILE A 765 5.68 -17.53 -16.34
C ILE A 765 6.74 -18.54 -16.69
N VAL A 766 7.60 -18.19 -17.66
CA VAL A 766 8.75 -19.00 -18.02
C VAL A 766 10.01 -18.15 -17.82
N THR A 767 10.87 -18.56 -16.90
CA THR A 767 12.19 -17.99 -16.74
C THR A 767 13.18 -18.72 -17.62
N LEU A 768 13.97 -17.96 -18.36
CA LEU A 768 15.01 -18.47 -19.26
C LEU A 768 16.41 -18.02 -18.79
N PRO A 769 17.49 -18.66 -19.28
CA PRO A 769 18.85 -18.20 -19.02
C PRO A 769 19.08 -16.74 -19.45
N HIS A 770 20.12 -16.12 -18.90
CA HIS A 770 20.53 -14.74 -19.20
C HIS A 770 19.46 -13.68 -18.87
N ASP A 771 18.68 -13.93 -17.80
CA ASP A 771 17.68 -13.00 -17.24
C ASP A 771 16.53 -12.64 -18.17
N TRP A 772 16.18 -13.54 -19.10
CA TRP A 772 14.94 -13.43 -19.88
C TRP A 772 13.74 -13.97 -19.09
N LEU A 773 12.61 -13.30 -19.23
CA LEU A 773 11.32 -13.71 -18.67
C LEU A 773 10.22 -13.60 -19.72
N LEU A 774 9.49 -14.68 -19.93
CA LEU A 774 8.29 -14.72 -20.77
C LEU A 774 7.07 -14.85 -19.88
N GLN A 775 5.98 -14.16 -20.23
CA GLN A 775 4.71 -14.22 -19.52
C GLN A 775 3.56 -14.37 -20.53
N ALA A 776 2.59 -15.20 -20.17
CA ALA A 776 1.36 -15.36 -20.91
C ALA A 776 0.20 -15.43 -19.90
N ASP A 777 -0.75 -14.50 -20.01
CA ASP A 777 -1.89 -14.38 -19.12
C ASP A 777 -3.18 -14.44 -19.94
N PHE A 778 -4.01 -15.44 -19.63
CA PHE A 778 -5.34 -15.60 -20.21
C PHE A 778 -6.39 -15.42 -19.13
N ASN A 779 -7.33 -14.52 -19.36
CA ASN A 779 -8.45 -14.24 -18.46
C ASN A 779 -9.75 -14.37 -19.25
N MET A 780 -10.71 -15.08 -18.69
CA MET A 780 -12.03 -15.27 -19.28
C MET A 780 -13.10 -15.18 -18.18
N HIS A 781 -14.23 -14.55 -18.48
CA HIS A 781 -15.43 -14.66 -17.68
C HIS A 781 -16.64 -14.99 -18.55
N THR A 782 -17.58 -15.75 -17.98
CA THR A 782 -18.86 -16.05 -18.64
C THR A 782 -19.84 -14.91 -18.45
N HIS A 783 -20.94 -14.93 -19.22
CA HIS A 783 -22.10 -14.13 -18.90
C HIS A 783 -22.59 -14.44 -17.47
N GLY A 784 -23.30 -13.51 -16.83
CA GLY A 784 -23.83 -13.69 -15.48
C GLY A 784 -24.03 -12.38 -14.74
N ASN A 785 -24.32 -12.47 -13.45
CA ASN A 785 -24.58 -11.32 -12.59
C ASN A 785 -23.46 -11.12 -11.56
N THR A 786 -23.13 -9.86 -11.27
CA THR A 786 -22.06 -9.48 -10.35
C THR A 786 -22.55 -9.02 -8.98
N GLY A 787 -23.82 -9.33 -8.61
CA GLY A 787 -24.40 -8.91 -7.33
C GLY A 787 -25.07 -7.54 -7.36
N SER A 788 -25.40 -7.04 -8.56
CA SER A 788 -26.17 -5.82 -8.80
C SER A 788 -27.32 -6.08 -9.75
N ASN A 789 -28.13 -5.07 -10.08
CA ASN A 789 -29.13 -5.15 -11.15
C ASN A 789 -28.53 -5.00 -12.57
N ILE A 790 -27.23 -5.18 -12.67
CA ILE A 790 -26.47 -5.23 -13.92
C ILE A 790 -26.15 -6.67 -14.28
N TRP A 791 -26.47 -7.03 -15.51
CA TRP A 791 -26.19 -8.34 -16.10
C TRP A 791 -25.01 -8.21 -17.08
N VAL A 792 -23.99 -9.02 -16.95
CA VAL A 792 -22.93 -9.16 -17.97
C VAL A 792 -23.45 -10.10 -19.04
N ASP A 793 -23.67 -9.61 -20.27
CA ASP A 793 -24.37 -10.30 -21.34
C ASP A 793 -23.45 -11.07 -22.31
N CYS A 794 -22.15 -11.06 -22.05
CA CYS A 794 -21.18 -11.69 -22.93
C CYS A 794 -20.18 -12.58 -22.18
N THR A 795 -19.55 -13.48 -22.92
CA THR A 795 -18.34 -14.17 -22.48
C THR A 795 -17.13 -13.44 -23.06
N ASN A 796 -16.31 -12.87 -22.19
CA ASN A 796 -15.10 -12.15 -22.58
C ASN A 796 -13.85 -12.98 -22.34
N ALA A 797 -12.93 -12.96 -23.30
CA ALA A 797 -11.64 -13.64 -23.21
C ALA A 797 -10.51 -12.69 -23.62
N MET A 798 -9.53 -12.51 -22.76
CA MET A 798 -8.38 -11.63 -22.97
C MET A 798 -7.09 -12.42 -22.87
N LEU A 799 -6.18 -12.24 -23.85
CA LEU A 799 -4.83 -12.79 -23.84
C LEU A 799 -3.82 -11.65 -23.79
N SER A 800 -2.89 -11.71 -22.86
CA SER A 800 -1.74 -10.79 -22.79
C SER A 800 -0.43 -11.58 -22.80
N LEU A 801 0.53 -11.12 -23.60
CA LEU A 801 1.86 -11.70 -23.69
C LEU A 801 2.90 -10.65 -23.35
N SER A 802 3.97 -11.02 -22.67
CA SER A 802 5.09 -10.11 -22.46
C SER A 802 6.44 -10.82 -22.43
N VAL A 803 7.46 -10.08 -22.83
CA VAL A 803 8.86 -10.47 -22.73
C VAL A 803 9.61 -9.37 -22.00
N SER A 804 10.48 -9.74 -21.07
CA SER A 804 11.34 -8.80 -20.38
C SER A 804 12.74 -9.35 -20.18
N LYS A 805 13.70 -8.43 -20.03
CA LYS A 805 15.11 -8.74 -19.79
C LYS A 805 15.73 -7.73 -18.84
N ASP A 806 16.53 -8.25 -17.91
CA ASP A 806 17.36 -7.44 -17.04
C ASP A 806 18.79 -7.31 -17.60
N PHE A 807 19.33 -6.08 -17.55
CA PHE A 807 20.69 -5.73 -17.97
C PHE A 807 21.45 -5.14 -16.78
N PHE A 808 22.80 -5.17 -16.86
CA PHE A 808 23.69 -4.55 -15.86
C PHE A 808 23.42 -5.03 -14.42
N LYS A 809 23.24 -6.34 -14.23
CA LYS A 809 22.88 -6.96 -12.92
C LYS A 809 21.57 -6.40 -12.34
N GLY A 810 20.55 -6.23 -13.20
CA GLY A 810 19.23 -5.76 -12.81
C GLY A 810 19.11 -4.23 -12.62
N ARG A 811 20.12 -3.44 -12.98
CA ARG A 811 20.02 -1.98 -12.94
C ARG A 811 19.13 -1.40 -14.03
N LEU A 812 19.04 -2.06 -15.18
CA LEU A 812 18.18 -1.66 -16.28
C LEU A 812 17.27 -2.82 -16.64
N ASN A 813 15.96 -2.61 -16.56
CA ASN A 813 14.93 -3.56 -17.02
C ASN A 813 14.25 -3.01 -18.26
N VAL A 814 14.06 -3.87 -19.25
CA VAL A 814 13.32 -3.57 -20.49
C VAL A 814 12.21 -4.60 -20.65
N LYS A 815 10.97 -4.14 -20.86
CA LYS A 815 9.79 -5.01 -21.02
C LYS A 815 8.97 -4.55 -22.23
N LEU A 816 8.57 -5.52 -23.07
CA LEU A 816 7.61 -5.35 -24.15
C LEU A 816 6.39 -6.22 -23.85
N SER A 817 5.19 -5.66 -23.99
CA SER A 817 3.93 -6.38 -23.74
C SER A 817 2.94 -6.10 -24.85
N GLY A 818 2.17 -7.13 -25.26
CA GLY A 818 0.93 -7.01 -25.99
C GLY A 818 -0.23 -7.36 -25.04
N ASN A 819 -1.13 -6.44 -24.83
CA ASN A 819 -2.24 -6.60 -23.91
C ASN A 819 -3.53 -6.81 -24.69
N ASP A 820 -4.39 -7.70 -24.19
CA ASP A 820 -5.70 -8.02 -24.74
C ASP A 820 -5.67 -8.33 -26.24
N LEU A 821 -4.77 -9.23 -26.66
CA LEU A 821 -4.54 -9.58 -28.07
C LEU A 821 -5.77 -10.17 -28.78
N PHE A 822 -6.79 -10.61 -28.02
CA PHE A 822 -8.06 -11.08 -28.58
C PHE A 822 -9.11 -9.96 -28.69
N ASN A 823 -8.77 -8.73 -28.23
CA ASN A 823 -9.71 -7.60 -28.14
C ASN A 823 -11.00 -7.97 -27.35
N GLY A 824 -10.83 -8.80 -26.31
CA GLY A 824 -11.93 -9.31 -25.49
C GLY A 824 -12.35 -8.34 -24.37
N GLY A 825 -11.70 -7.18 -24.25
CA GLY A 825 -12.04 -6.14 -23.26
C GLY A 825 -13.27 -5.30 -23.60
N ILE A 826 -14.00 -5.66 -24.67
CA ILE A 826 -15.29 -5.03 -25.00
C ILE A 826 -16.33 -5.51 -24.01
N ASN A 827 -16.92 -4.58 -23.27
CA ASN A 827 -17.92 -4.88 -22.25
C ASN A 827 -19.33 -4.85 -22.84
N HIS A 828 -20.10 -5.92 -22.61
CA HIS A 828 -21.52 -5.99 -22.92
C HIS A 828 -22.29 -6.16 -21.62
N VAL A 829 -23.10 -5.19 -21.26
CA VAL A 829 -23.88 -5.21 -20.03
C VAL A 829 -25.32 -4.79 -20.28
N MET A 830 -26.23 -5.35 -19.49
CA MET A 830 -27.64 -4.97 -19.44
C MET A 830 -27.98 -4.51 -18.02
N LEU A 831 -28.55 -3.34 -17.92
CA LEU A 831 -29.08 -2.79 -16.65
C LEU A 831 -30.62 -2.86 -16.73
N TYR A 832 -31.23 -3.40 -15.68
CA TYR A 832 -32.67 -3.46 -15.54
C TYR A 832 -33.10 -2.54 -14.40
N CYS A 833 -33.93 -1.55 -14.73
CA CYS A 833 -34.59 -0.65 -13.80
C CYS A 833 -36.10 -0.83 -13.92
N ASN A 834 -36.91 -0.29 -13.00
CA ASN A 834 -38.34 -0.58 -12.91
C ASN A 834 -39.10 -0.57 -14.26
N ARG A 835 -38.97 0.49 -15.02
CA ARG A 835 -39.62 0.65 -16.34
C ARG A 835 -38.63 0.80 -17.47
N MET A 836 -37.37 0.43 -17.29
CA MET A 836 -36.38 0.59 -18.32
C MET A 836 -35.41 -0.58 -18.37
N MET A 837 -35.01 -0.92 -19.57
CA MET A 837 -33.89 -1.79 -19.89
C MET A 837 -32.85 -0.97 -20.64
N PHE A 838 -31.59 -1.07 -20.21
CA PHE A 838 -30.47 -0.37 -20.83
C PHE A 838 -29.40 -1.38 -21.19
N ARG A 839 -29.12 -1.54 -22.48
CA ARG A 839 -28.03 -2.38 -23.00
C ARG A 839 -26.87 -1.50 -23.42
N LYS A 840 -25.67 -1.87 -23.02
CA LYS A 840 -24.45 -1.13 -23.30
C LYS A 840 -23.38 -2.06 -23.85
N MET A 841 -22.78 -1.66 -24.98
CA MET A 841 -21.52 -2.20 -25.49
C MET A 841 -20.47 -1.08 -25.43
N GLU A 842 -19.30 -1.34 -24.90
CA GLU A 842 -18.24 -0.33 -24.75
C GLU A 842 -16.85 -0.92 -25.00
N ASP A 843 -16.15 -0.34 -25.99
CA ASP A 843 -14.74 -0.60 -26.28
C ASP A 843 -13.87 0.54 -25.68
N ASN A 844 -12.99 0.19 -24.76
CA ASN A 844 -12.14 1.13 -24.01
C ASN A 844 -10.67 1.09 -24.43
N ASP A 845 -10.38 0.68 -25.68
CA ASP A 845 -9.02 0.65 -26.24
C ASP A 845 -8.09 -0.28 -25.43
N SER A 846 -8.54 -1.48 -25.10
CA SER A 846 -7.80 -2.47 -24.30
C SER A 846 -6.68 -3.16 -25.09
N LEU A 847 -6.89 -3.39 -26.41
CA LEU A 847 -5.89 -3.93 -27.31
C LEU A 847 -4.74 -2.93 -27.51
N CYS A 848 -3.56 -3.23 -26.99
CA CYS A 848 -2.43 -2.31 -27.09
C CYS A 848 -1.07 -3.01 -26.96
N ILE A 849 -0.05 -2.34 -27.50
CA ILE A 849 1.36 -2.66 -27.26
C ILE A 849 1.91 -1.66 -26.22
N GLN A 850 2.66 -2.17 -25.26
CA GLN A 850 3.30 -1.36 -24.22
C GLN A 850 4.81 -1.66 -24.17
N PHE A 851 5.60 -0.61 -24.10
CA PHE A 851 7.03 -0.65 -23.86
C PHE A 851 7.35 -0.01 -22.53
N SER A 852 8.20 -0.64 -21.72
CA SER A 852 8.63 -0.13 -20.42
C SER A 852 10.14 -0.17 -20.30
N LEU A 853 10.71 0.92 -19.78
CA LEU A 853 12.12 1.08 -19.46
C LEU A 853 12.26 1.53 -18.02
N ARG A 854 13.15 0.90 -17.27
CA ARG A 854 13.45 1.28 -15.89
C ARG A 854 14.92 1.22 -15.59
N TYR A 855 15.44 2.31 -15.00
CA TYR A 855 16.82 2.40 -14.53
C TYR A 855 16.86 2.64 -13.02
N ARG A 856 17.80 1.97 -12.33
CA ARG A 856 17.98 2.05 -10.87
C ARG A 856 19.45 2.28 -10.52
N PHE A 857 19.66 3.21 -9.59
CA PHE A 857 20.95 3.44 -8.96
C PHE A 857 20.77 3.57 -7.46
N ASN A 858 21.42 2.73 -6.66
CA ASN A 858 21.41 2.74 -5.19
C ASN A 858 20.01 2.84 -4.57
N VAL A 859 19.01 2.24 -5.22
CA VAL A 859 17.62 2.31 -4.77
C VAL A 859 17.39 1.27 -3.68
N THR A 860 16.77 1.72 -2.58
CA THR A 860 16.32 0.87 -1.49
C THR A 860 14.91 1.30 -1.06
N PRO A 861 14.09 0.38 -0.51
CA PRO A 861 12.74 0.71 -0.06
C PRO A 861 12.71 1.84 0.97
N SER A 862 11.69 2.70 0.91
CA SER A 862 11.52 3.80 1.86
C SER A 862 11.35 3.30 3.30
N LYS A 863 11.93 4.01 4.25
CA LYS A 863 11.77 3.78 5.69
C LYS A 863 10.48 4.41 6.26
N TYR A 864 9.66 5.03 5.43
CA TYR A 864 8.42 5.67 5.87
C TYR A 864 7.46 4.67 6.54
N LYS A 865 6.96 4.98 7.75
CA LYS A 865 6.14 4.08 8.57
C LYS A 865 4.69 4.55 8.78
N GLY A 866 4.33 5.75 8.31
CA GLY A 866 2.97 6.27 8.49
C GLY A 866 1.92 5.39 7.83
N THR A 867 0.85 5.07 8.56
CA THR A 867 -0.29 4.27 8.07
C THR A 867 -1.42 5.13 7.49
N GLY A 868 -1.37 6.44 7.77
CA GLY A 868 -2.42 7.41 7.46
C GLY A 868 -3.68 7.25 8.32
N ALA A 869 -4.40 8.36 8.50
CA ALA A 869 -5.70 8.44 9.15
C ALA A 869 -6.80 8.80 8.14
N GLY A 870 -8.06 8.45 8.43
CA GLY A 870 -9.22 8.74 7.58
C GLY A 870 -9.11 8.14 6.16
N ASN A 871 -8.47 6.99 6.04
CA ASN A 871 -8.17 6.41 4.73
C ASN A 871 -9.41 6.00 3.95
N ALA A 872 -10.46 5.55 4.61
CA ALA A 872 -11.73 5.23 3.98
C ALA A 872 -12.47 6.50 3.55
N GLU A 873 -12.45 7.51 4.40
CA GLU A 873 -13.10 8.79 4.15
C GLU A 873 -12.51 9.53 2.94
N LYS A 874 -11.18 9.49 2.75
CA LYS A 874 -10.51 10.05 1.56
C LYS A 874 -11.07 9.50 0.23
N ASN A 875 -11.59 8.27 0.23
CA ASN A 875 -12.15 7.65 -0.98
C ASN A 875 -13.55 8.16 -1.31
N ARG A 876 -14.24 8.82 -0.36
CA ARG A 876 -15.59 9.39 -0.53
C ARG A 876 -15.55 10.83 -1.07
N LEU A 877 -14.38 11.51 -0.97
CA LEU A 877 -14.15 12.86 -1.48
C LEU A 877 -14.03 12.85 -3.00
#